data_7e10e22123e77f2d312742f57cbfef24
#
_entry.id   7e10e22123e77f2d312742f57cbfef24
#
_cell.length_a   1.000
_cell.length_b   1.000
_cell.length_c   1.000
_cell.angle_alpha   90.00
_cell.angle_beta   90.00
_cell.angle_gamma   90.00
#
_symmetry.space_group_name_H-M   'P 1'
#
loop_
_entity.id
_entity.type
_entity.pdbx_description
1 polymer ?
#
loop_
_entity_poly.entity_id
_entity_poly.type
_entity_poly.pdbx_seq_one_letter_code
_entity_poly.pdbx_strand_id
1 'polypeptide(L)'
;MRAVTPGGDPVLAARFAVPTVPRTFVRRARLLDQLAERPRTPLTLVNGPAGAGKTLLVADWITARELGGVAWLTVEPEDSAPGVFWAYVLLAFRHHGIALPSDIGSPAHPGEVDHSLLARVAAWLDGRDRPVTLVLDEFDRVAGCAEVADGLQFVLRHAGDGLRLLVVSRTEPLLPLYRYRAAGELVDIRGADLAFRAEETAALADRHGLALSGAGARVLTARTGGWAAGLRLCTLAAQRADDPEAFLAEFEPGHSTVADFLLGEVLRAHPSDTQDLLLRASILEEIHPDLANALTGRGDAEPILEGLQRANAFVEPIGHSWYRLHPLFAEILRVHLGVRHPGLEPELHRTAAHWLSRAGLLDESLSHAADAGDWELAASEFIGRLAIGRLLTGLSAERLDGLFARMAPEASGPAPDLVRAARELAHHDVERGVTYLGRAEENLPDDDSGDAAAMRLSCAVLRVLAARVAGSADLAELAAKAAAEAERALPADRLEQCPELTALMLTDLGSAQLWAGRFDAARSTLSDAVRSPQEPSTAFARHEALSRLALIDFLQGRPGQAESHARGAVAEAEHSGLPVSDRTGMAQLVLAAVAIDRDDLAAAQGQLDRAAATSAASRDPVVAVELAILRSRMLFAKGDSRSALLALDDVAKHPLVSAEASPWVSDRIAMAMAAAHLADGDPKAAVKVFEDRPAHGPESLVAEARARVAAGEGERALRILDELELPEHRAPGPVIDVWILLTRAQAADALGDSTAAESLLLRALAAARPHHLRRPFLDAGAWVGRLLLHRPALAREHAWLTGTPAPGRKEPVGPRPETLSARERDVLERLAQLMSTEEIAADLHLSVNTVKTHLKSIYRKLAATRRGEAVRRAREFGLL
;
A
#
# COMPACT_ATOMS: atom_id res chain seq x y z
N MET A 1 11.80 -14.65 -19.62
CA MET A 1 11.31 -14.24 -18.29
C MET A 1 9.90 -14.79 -18.14
N ARG A 2 9.62 -15.58 -17.11
CA ARG A 2 8.24 -15.95 -16.76
C ARG A 2 7.52 -14.65 -16.32
N ALA A 3 6.33 -14.40 -16.84
CA ALA A 3 5.52 -13.28 -16.38
C ALA A 3 5.19 -13.49 -14.91
N VAL A 4 5.31 -12.43 -14.10
CA VAL A 4 4.94 -12.42 -12.68
C VAL A 4 3.85 -11.40 -12.45
N THR A 5 3.03 -11.63 -11.43
CA THR A 5 2.02 -10.67 -10.95
C THR A 5 2.69 -9.48 -10.26
N PRO A 6 1.99 -8.38 -9.98
CA PRO A 6 2.52 -7.29 -9.17
C PRO A 6 2.96 -7.73 -7.76
N GLY A 7 2.42 -8.85 -7.24
CA GLY A 7 2.84 -9.46 -5.97
C GLY A 7 4.08 -10.35 -6.08
N GLY A 8 4.65 -10.52 -7.28
CA GLY A 8 5.81 -11.38 -7.49
C GLY A 8 5.48 -12.85 -7.77
N ASP A 9 4.20 -13.24 -7.72
CA ASP A 9 3.76 -14.61 -7.96
C ASP A 9 3.83 -14.99 -9.44
N PRO A 10 4.10 -16.26 -9.78
CA PRO A 10 4.10 -16.71 -11.16
C PRO A 10 2.71 -16.64 -11.78
N VAL A 11 2.62 -16.16 -13.02
CA VAL A 11 1.36 -16.10 -13.76
C VAL A 11 0.88 -17.49 -14.12
N LEU A 12 -0.34 -17.82 -13.72
CA LEU A 12 -1.00 -19.09 -14.01
C LEU A 12 -1.70 -19.00 -15.39
N ALA A 13 -1.02 -19.46 -16.44
CA ALA A 13 -1.54 -19.40 -17.81
C ALA A 13 -2.83 -20.22 -18.02
N ALA A 14 -3.09 -21.21 -17.17
CA ALA A 14 -4.32 -22.02 -17.20
C ALA A 14 -5.58 -21.16 -17.00
N ARG A 15 -5.49 -20.06 -16.28
CA ARG A 15 -6.59 -19.14 -16.02
C ARG A 15 -7.10 -18.39 -17.27
N PHE A 16 -6.32 -18.38 -18.34
CA PHE A 16 -6.69 -17.76 -19.61
C PHE A 16 -7.31 -18.75 -20.60
N ALA A 17 -7.29 -20.05 -20.28
CA ALA A 17 -7.81 -21.07 -21.19
C ALA A 17 -9.34 -21.04 -21.24
N VAL A 18 -9.91 -20.95 -22.45
CA VAL A 18 -11.35 -21.19 -22.64
C VAL A 18 -11.63 -22.67 -22.36
N PRO A 19 -12.55 -23.00 -21.43
CA PRO A 19 -12.86 -24.37 -21.09
C PRO A 19 -13.33 -25.19 -22.28
N THR A 20 -12.85 -26.43 -22.38
CA THR A 20 -13.24 -27.36 -23.46
C THR A 20 -14.67 -27.82 -23.26
N VAL A 21 -15.52 -27.70 -24.25
CA VAL A 21 -16.90 -28.15 -24.20
C VAL A 21 -16.93 -29.67 -24.33
N PRO A 22 -17.47 -30.42 -23.34
CA PRO A 22 -17.55 -31.87 -23.37
C PRO A 22 -18.45 -32.40 -24.50
N ARG A 23 -18.18 -33.62 -24.99
CA ARG A 23 -19.03 -34.25 -26.02
C ARG A 23 -20.47 -34.50 -25.57
N THR A 24 -20.66 -34.62 -24.26
CA THR A 24 -21.97 -34.79 -23.62
C THR A 24 -22.72 -33.49 -23.36
N PHE A 25 -22.13 -32.34 -23.70
CA PHE A 25 -22.75 -31.04 -23.53
C PHE A 25 -23.99 -30.91 -24.44
N VAL A 26 -25.11 -30.46 -23.88
CA VAL A 26 -26.32 -30.13 -24.63
C VAL A 26 -26.32 -28.64 -24.97
N ARG A 27 -26.30 -28.35 -26.28
CA ARG A 27 -26.38 -26.97 -26.76
C ARG A 27 -27.78 -26.42 -26.53
N ARG A 28 -27.88 -25.35 -25.79
CA ARG A 28 -29.13 -24.67 -25.44
C ARG A 28 -29.29 -23.46 -26.40
N ALA A 29 -29.91 -23.75 -27.58
CA ALA A 29 -30.05 -22.74 -28.65
C ALA A 29 -30.67 -21.43 -28.14
N ARG A 30 -31.71 -21.49 -27.33
CA ARG A 30 -32.40 -20.34 -26.75
C ARG A 30 -31.47 -19.38 -25.97
N LEU A 31 -30.47 -19.92 -25.26
CA LEU A 31 -29.50 -19.10 -24.50
C LEU A 31 -28.43 -18.53 -25.43
N LEU A 32 -28.01 -19.29 -26.44
CA LEU A 32 -27.08 -18.79 -27.45
C LEU A 32 -27.70 -17.67 -28.29
N ASP A 33 -28.99 -17.80 -28.63
CA ASP A 33 -29.73 -16.76 -29.31
C ASP A 33 -29.86 -15.50 -28.46
N GLN A 34 -30.15 -15.64 -27.17
CA GLN A 34 -30.21 -14.54 -26.21
C GLN A 34 -28.85 -13.80 -26.07
N LEU A 35 -27.73 -14.53 -26.03
CA LEU A 35 -26.38 -13.97 -26.06
C LEU A 35 -26.08 -13.27 -27.39
N ALA A 36 -26.77 -13.64 -28.47
CA ALA A 36 -26.57 -13.17 -29.85
C ALA A 36 -27.48 -12.01 -30.26
N GLU A 37 -28.66 -11.89 -29.66
CA GLU A 37 -29.68 -10.94 -30.06
C GLU A 37 -29.24 -9.48 -29.95
N ARG A 38 -28.31 -9.15 -29.09
CA ARG A 38 -27.84 -7.79 -28.84
C ARG A 38 -26.34 -7.66 -28.99
N PRO A 39 -25.80 -7.67 -30.22
CA PRO A 39 -24.35 -7.71 -30.45
C PRO A 39 -23.61 -6.44 -30.05
N ARG A 40 -24.28 -5.38 -29.65
CA ARG A 40 -23.69 -4.08 -29.23
C ARG A 40 -23.85 -3.79 -27.72
N THR A 41 -24.35 -4.75 -26.95
CA THR A 41 -24.54 -4.55 -25.51
C THR A 41 -23.18 -4.54 -24.79
N PRO A 42 -22.86 -3.49 -24.02
CA PRO A 42 -21.54 -3.38 -23.37
C PRO A 42 -21.37 -4.38 -22.22
N LEU A 43 -22.46 -4.82 -21.60
CA LEU A 43 -22.42 -5.74 -20.45
C LEU A 43 -23.33 -6.96 -20.66
N THR A 44 -22.77 -8.13 -20.44
CA THR A 44 -23.49 -9.40 -20.37
C THR A 44 -23.23 -10.04 -19.02
N LEU A 45 -24.28 -10.39 -18.30
CA LEU A 45 -24.22 -11.09 -17.02
C LEU A 45 -24.84 -12.47 -17.16
N VAL A 46 -24.06 -13.52 -16.82
CA VAL A 46 -24.54 -14.89 -16.71
C VAL A 46 -24.46 -15.27 -15.23
N ASN A 47 -25.58 -15.13 -14.54
CA ASN A 47 -25.67 -15.33 -13.10
C ASN A 47 -26.52 -16.56 -12.75
N GLY A 48 -26.00 -17.42 -11.85
CA GLY A 48 -26.72 -18.58 -11.39
C GLY A 48 -25.91 -19.47 -10.46
N PRO A 49 -26.52 -20.49 -9.84
CA PRO A 49 -25.87 -21.33 -8.85
C PRO A 49 -24.67 -22.11 -9.41
N ALA A 50 -23.86 -22.67 -8.54
CA ALA A 50 -22.79 -23.59 -8.91
C ALA A 50 -23.36 -24.77 -9.74
N GLY A 51 -22.64 -25.23 -10.75
CA GLY A 51 -23.11 -26.34 -11.57
C GLY A 51 -24.29 -26.07 -12.51
N ALA A 52 -24.73 -24.80 -12.66
CA ALA A 52 -25.82 -24.45 -13.62
C ALA A 52 -25.36 -24.46 -15.08
N GLY A 53 -24.08 -24.69 -15.35
CA GLY A 53 -23.55 -24.75 -16.71
C GLY A 53 -23.27 -23.40 -17.35
N LYS A 54 -23.00 -22.37 -16.53
CA LYS A 54 -22.67 -21.01 -16.95
C LYS A 54 -21.41 -20.94 -17.82
N THR A 55 -20.31 -21.44 -17.28
CA THR A 55 -18.99 -21.46 -17.91
C THR A 55 -19.03 -22.18 -19.27
N LEU A 56 -19.67 -23.37 -19.31
CA LEU A 56 -19.79 -24.16 -20.53
C LEU A 56 -20.70 -23.48 -21.57
N LEU A 57 -21.75 -22.79 -21.15
CA LEU A 57 -22.61 -22.01 -22.04
C LEU A 57 -21.80 -20.92 -22.77
N VAL A 58 -20.99 -20.18 -22.01
CA VAL A 58 -20.15 -19.10 -22.57
C VAL A 58 -19.04 -19.67 -23.44
N ALA A 59 -18.41 -20.77 -23.01
CA ALA A 59 -17.38 -21.46 -23.82
C ALA A 59 -17.96 -21.98 -25.15
N ASP A 60 -19.16 -22.59 -25.16
CA ASP A 60 -19.86 -23.02 -26.39
C ASP A 60 -20.22 -21.84 -27.27
N TRP A 61 -20.68 -20.72 -26.69
CA TRP A 61 -21.01 -19.52 -27.44
C TRP A 61 -19.80 -18.91 -28.18
N ILE A 62 -18.63 -18.85 -27.48
CA ILE A 62 -17.38 -18.36 -28.07
C ILE A 62 -16.92 -19.28 -29.20
N THR A 63 -16.90 -20.61 -28.93
CA THR A 63 -16.37 -21.61 -29.87
C THR A 63 -17.26 -21.75 -31.12
N ALA A 64 -18.59 -21.72 -30.94
CA ALA A 64 -19.54 -21.86 -32.03
C ALA A 64 -19.55 -20.72 -33.03
N ARG A 65 -19.09 -19.54 -32.65
CA ARG A 65 -19.11 -18.32 -33.46
C ARG A 65 -17.76 -17.89 -33.98
N GLU A 66 -16.68 -18.61 -33.63
CA GLU A 66 -15.31 -18.22 -33.98
C GLU A 66 -15.05 -16.73 -33.72
N LEU A 67 -15.52 -16.25 -32.56
CA LEU A 67 -15.46 -14.85 -32.19
C LEU A 67 -13.99 -14.41 -32.07
N GLY A 68 -13.53 -13.55 -32.98
CA GLY A 68 -12.22 -12.94 -32.87
C GLY A 68 -12.22 -11.83 -31.79
N GLY A 69 -11.09 -11.67 -31.08
CA GLY A 69 -10.94 -10.63 -30.06
C GLY A 69 -11.61 -10.93 -28.71
N VAL A 70 -11.66 -12.20 -28.35
CA VAL A 70 -12.12 -12.64 -27.02
C VAL A 70 -10.94 -12.86 -26.11
N ALA A 71 -10.98 -12.31 -24.90
CA ALA A 71 -10.07 -12.59 -23.82
C ALA A 71 -10.82 -13.27 -22.68
N TRP A 72 -10.31 -14.40 -22.21
CA TRP A 72 -10.86 -15.17 -21.10
C TRP A 72 -9.97 -15.02 -19.86
N LEU A 73 -10.59 -14.81 -18.73
CA LEU A 73 -9.95 -14.85 -17.41
C LEU A 73 -10.86 -15.60 -16.43
N THR A 74 -10.36 -16.67 -15.85
CA THR A 74 -10.95 -17.30 -14.68
C THR A 74 -10.43 -16.59 -13.44
N VAL A 75 -11.35 -15.99 -12.69
CA VAL A 75 -11.04 -15.13 -11.53
C VAL A 75 -10.83 -16.01 -10.29
N GLU A 76 -9.87 -15.64 -9.45
CA GLU A 76 -9.53 -16.31 -8.20
C GLU A 76 -9.69 -15.36 -6.99
N PRO A 77 -9.75 -15.87 -5.73
CA PRO A 77 -9.92 -15.02 -4.55
C PRO A 77 -8.83 -13.95 -4.37
N GLU A 78 -7.60 -14.27 -4.81
CA GLU A 78 -6.44 -13.37 -4.76
C GLU A 78 -6.61 -12.15 -5.67
N ASP A 79 -7.49 -12.20 -6.65
CA ASP A 79 -7.85 -11.08 -7.52
C ASP A 79 -8.74 -10.04 -6.81
N SER A 80 -9.09 -10.25 -5.55
CA SER A 80 -9.69 -9.22 -4.71
C SER A 80 -8.79 -8.00 -4.54
N ALA A 81 -7.48 -8.16 -4.74
CA ALA A 81 -6.52 -7.08 -4.85
C ALA A 81 -6.60 -6.42 -6.25
N PRO A 82 -7.03 -5.15 -6.37
CA PRO A 82 -7.33 -4.51 -7.67
C PRO A 82 -6.16 -4.51 -8.65
N GLY A 83 -4.94 -4.31 -8.17
CA GLY A 83 -3.75 -4.36 -9.02
C GLY A 83 -3.47 -5.75 -9.58
N VAL A 84 -3.70 -6.81 -8.79
CA VAL A 84 -3.59 -8.21 -9.25
C VAL A 84 -4.65 -8.49 -10.30
N PHE A 85 -5.90 -8.13 -10.04
CA PHE A 85 -7.02 -8.29 -10.97
C PHE A 85 -6.70 -7.66 -12.33
N TRP A 86 -6.33 -6.37 -12.35
CA TRP A 86 -6.05 -5.67 -13.59
C TRP A 86 -4.79 -6.17 -14.29
N ALA A 87 -3.79 -6.66 -13.55
CA ALA A 87 -2.64 -7.33 -14.15
C ALA A 87 -3.07 -8.57 -14.92
N TYR A 88 -3.92 -9.43 -14.33
CA TYR A 88 -4.45 -10.60 -15.02
C TYR A 88 -5.35 -10.24 -16.20
N VAL A 89 -6.18 -9.20 -16.13
CA VAL A 89 -6.97 -8.70 -17.25
C VAL A 89 -6.07 -8.30 -18.44
N LEU A 90 -5.00 -7.54 -18.17
CA LEU A 90 -4.06 -7.14 -19.23
C LEU A 90 -3.27 -8.33 -19.79
N LEU A 91 -2.94 -9.29 -18.95
CA LEU A 91 -2.28 -10.53 -19.37
C LEU A 91 -3.23 -11.42 -20.19
N ALA A 92 -4.52 -11.48 -19.85
CA ALA A 92 -5.54 -12.17 -20.64
C ALA A 92 -5.62 -11.61 -22.06
N PHE A 93 -5.64 -10.28 -22.23
CA PHE A 93 -5.60 -9.66 -23.55
C PHE A 93 -4.36 -10.10 -24.34
N ARG A 94 -3.18 -10.05 -23.73
CA ARG A 94 -1.92 -10.47 -24.38
C ARG A 94 -1.92 -11.96 -24.74
N HIS A 95 -2.40 -12.81 -23.83
CA HIS A 95 -2.46 -14.27 -24.03
C HIS A 95 -3.32 -14.64 -25.25
N HIS A 96 -4.43 -13.95 -25.42
CA HIS A 96 -5.34 -14.14 -26.57
C HIS A 96 -4.95 -13.34 -27.82
N GLY A 97 -3.73 -12.84 -27.90
CA GLY A 97 -3.21 -12.15 -29.09
C GLY A 97 -3.80 -10.75 -29.33
N ILE A 98 -4.44 -10.17 -28.31
CA ILE A 98 -4.95 -8.80 -28.35
C ILE A 98 -3.81 -7.86 -28.00
N ALA A 99 -3.23 -7.20 -29.02
CA ALA A 99 -2.07 -6.33 -28.84
C ALA A 99 -2.42 -5.11 -27.98
N LEU A 100 -1.67 -4.97 -26.87
CA LEU A 100 -1.74 -3.80 -26.01
C LEU A 100 -0.64 -2.80 -26.40
N PRO A 101 -0.93 -1.50 -26.48
CA PRO A 101 0.07 -0.46 -26.62
C PRO A 101 1.11 -0.51 -25.50
N SER A 102 2.35 -0.15 -25.80
CA SER A 102 3.46 -0.21 -24.86
C SER A 102 3.32 0.79 -23.69
N ASP A 103 2.52 1.83 -23.86
CA ASP A 103 2.22 2.86 -22.87
C ASP A 103 1.16 2.45 -21.83
N ILE A 104 0.43 1.35 -22.06
CA ILE A 104 -0.54 0.86 -21.06
C ILE A 104 0.17 0.33 -19.81
N GLY A 105 1.35 -0.22 -19.93
CA GLY A 105 2.09 -0.71 -18.75
C GLY A 105 1.43 -1.90 -18.05
N SER A 106 1.75 -2.08 -16.79
CA SER A 106 1.13 -3.04 -15.86
C SER A 106 0.88 -2.33 -14.52
N PRO A 107 -0.12 -2.77 -13.72
CA PRO A 107 -0.26 -2.26 -12.36
C PRO A 107 1.04 -2.43 -11.60
N ALA A 108 1.44 -1.40 -10.88
CA ALA A 108 2.69 -1.39 -10.15
C ALA A 108 2.54 -2.04 -8.75
N HIS A 109 1.29 -2.22 -8.28
CA HIS A 109 0.99 -2.64 -6.91
C HIS A 109 -0.18 -3.65 -6.85
N PRO A 110 -0.14 -4.66 -5.94
CA PRO A 110 -1.25 -5.59 -5.76
C PRO A 110 -2.55 -4.93 -5.29
N GLY A 111 -2.49 -4.08 -4.27
CA GLY A 111 -3.66 -3.53 -3.57
C GLY A 111 -4.35 -2.35 -4.25
N GLU A 112 -3.71 -1.67 -5.18
CA GLU A 112 -4.27 -0.48 -5.83
C GLU A 112 -4.03 -0.49 -7.32
N VAL A 113 -4.96 0.08 -8.07
CA VAL A 113 -4.79 0.33 -9.50
C VAL A 113 -4.75 1.83 -9.75
N ASP A 114 -3.74 2.28 -10.46
CA ASP A 114 -3.64 3.69 -10.85
C ASP A 114 -4.78 4.06 -11.79
N HIS A 115 -5.52 5.11 -11.45
CA HIS A 115 -6.59 5.64 -12.28
C HIS A 115 -6.11 6.02 -13.69
N SER A 116 -4.86 6.44 -13.83
CA SER A 116 -4.25 6.74 -15.13
C SER A 116 -4.07 5.48 -15.99
N LEU A 117 -3.80 4.32 -15.38
CA LEU A 117 -3.77 3.04 -16.07
C LEU A 117 -5.15 2.69 -16.62
N LEU A 118 -6.18 2.80 -15.78
CA LEU A 118 -7.57 2.54 -16.20
C LEU A 118 -8.01 3.48 -17.33
N ALA A 119 -7.62 4.75 -17.26
CA ALA A 119 -7.91 5.72 -18.31
C ALA A 119 -7.22 5.37 -19.63
N ARG A 120 -5.95 4.93 -19.61
CA ARG A 120 -5.24 4.47 -20.81
C ARG A 120 -5.87 3.22 -21.40
N VAL A 121 -6.27 2.26 -20.55
CA VAL A 121 -6.97 1.04 -20.99
C VAL A 121 -8.30 1.41 -21.65
N ALA A 122 -9.08 2.28 -21.04
CA ALA A 122 -10.36 2.72 -21.57
C ALA A 122 -10.21 3.46 -22.91
N ALA A 123 -9.26 4.40 -23.01
CA ALA A 123 -8.97 5.13 -24.25
C ALA A 123 -8.47 4.21 -25.39
N TRP A 124 -7.65 3.23 -25.06
CA TRP A 124 -7.21 2.23 -26.03
C TRP A 124 -8.38 1.38 -26.53
N LEU A 125 -9.29 0.98 -25.65
CA LEU A 125 -10.48 0.22 -26.02
C LEU A 125 -11.40 1.06 -26.91
N ASP A 126 -11.68 2.30 -26.53
CA ASP A 126 -12.54 3.24 -27.30
C ASP A 126 -12.03 3.48 -28.74
N GLY A 127 -10.69 3.52 -28.91
CA GLY A 127 -10.06 3.70 -30.21
C GLY A 127 -10.04 2.47 -31.13
N ARG A 128 -10.72 1.36 -30.78
CA ARG A 128 -10.66 0.13 -31.58
C ARG A 128 -11.81 0.03 -32.61
N ASP A 129 -11.46 -0.33 -33.84
CA ASP A 129 -12.45 -0.59 -34.90
C ASP A 129 -13.31 -1.83 -34.61
N ARG A 130 -12.80 -2.79 -33.84
CA ARG A 130 -13.51 -4.02 -33.44
C ARG A 130 -13.49 -4.17 -31.91
N PRO A 131 -14.66 -4.40 -31.30
CA PRO A 131 -14.75 -4.55 -29.86
C PRO A 131 -13.98 -5.77 -29.37
N VAL A 132 -13.39 -5.65 -28.19
CA VAL A 132 -12.84 -6.76 -27.43
C VAL A 132 -13.91 -7.31 -26.50
N THR A 133 -14.09 -8.62 -26.49
CA THR A 133 -14.94 -9.29 -25.51
C THR A 133 -14.07 -9.80 -24.37
N LEU A 134 -14.19 -9.19 -23.18
CA LEU A 134 -13.55 -9.69 -21.97
C LEU A 134 -14.53 -10.58 -21.22
N VAL A 135 -14.15 -11.84 -21.03
CA VAL A 135 -14.91 -12.80 -20.24
C VAL A 135 -14.24 -12.95 -18.88
N LEU A 136 -15.00 -12.68 -17.83
CA LEU A 136 -14.61 -12.91 -16.45
C LEU A 136 -15.43 -14.05 -15.89
N ASP A 137 -14.80 -15.23 -15.79
CA ASP A 137 -15.43 -16.43 -15.24
C ASP A 137 -15.12 -16.55 -13.75
N GLU A 138 -16.04 -17.17 -13.00
CA GLU A 138 -15.99 -17.26 -11.51
C GLU A 138 -15.87 -15.90 -10.81
N PHE A 139 -16.47 -14.86 -11.35
CA PHE A 139 -16.38 -13.49 -10.83
C PHE A 139 -16.94 -13.34 -9.40
N ASP A 140 -17.73 -14.30 -8.92
CA ASP A 140 -18.21 -14.36 -7.54
C ASP A 140 -17.06 -14.36 -6.50
N ARG A 141 -15.86 -14.80 -6.88
CA ARG A 141 -14.66 -14.77 -6.05
C ARG A 141 -14.26 -13.36 -5.60
N VAL A 142 -14.58 -12.36 -6.41
CA VAL A 142 -14.27 -10.93 -6.17
C VAL A 142 -15.51 -10.03 -6.24
N ALA A 143 -16.71 -10.60 -6.37
CA ALA A 143 -17.95 -9.84 -6.56
C ALA A 143 -18.24 -8.83 -5.44
N GLY A 144 -17.71 -9.03 -4.25
CA GLY A 144 -17.80 -8.12 -3.10
C GLY A 144 -16.71 -7.04 -3.01
N CYS A 145 -15.74 -7.03 -3.94
CA CYS A 145 -14.66 -6.04 -3.94
C CYS A 145 -15.09 -4.76 -4.67
N ALA A 146 -15.28 -3.69 -3.90
CA ALA A 146 -15.77 -2.41 -4.45
C ALA A 146 -14.76 -1.80 -5.44
N GLU A 147 -13.46 -1.87 -5.14
CA GLU A 147 -12.42 -1.28 -5.98
C GLU A 147 -12.31 -1.97 -7.35
N VAL A 148 -12.48 -3.29 -7.40
CA VAL A 148 -12.52 -4.04 -8.67
C VAL A 148 -13.77 -3.64 -9.47
N ALA A 149 -14.92 -3.54 -8.81
CA ALA A 149 -16.17 -3.14 -9.43
C ALA A 149 -16.11 -1.70 -9.96
N ASP A 150 -15.56 -0.77 -9.18
CA ASP A 150 -15.39 0.64 -9.58
C ASP A 150 -14.44 0.77 -10.78
N GLY A 151 -13.33 0.04 -10.78
CA GLY A 151 -12.41 0.00 -11.91
C GLY A 151 -13.05 -0.53 -13.19
N LEU A 152 -13.81 -1.64 -13.10
CA LEU A 152 -14.56 -2.19 -14.23
C LEU A 152 -15.63 -1.22 -14.71
N GLN A 153 -16.37 -0.58 -13.80
CA GLN A 153 -17.38 0.42 -14.13
C GLN A 153 -16.75 1.62 -14.82
N PHE A 154 -15.59 2.08 -14.34
CA PHE A 154 -14.87 3.18 -14.98
C PHE A 154 -14.49 2.84 -16.42
N VAL A 155 -13.89 1.67 -16.65
CA VAL A 155 -13.48 1.25 -17.98
C VAL A 155 -14.69 1.05 -18.90
N LEU A 156 -15.76 0.37 -18.43
CA LEU A 156 -16.99 0.21 -19.19
C LEU A 156 -17.61 1.54 -19.65
N ARG A 157 -17.58 2.55 -18.78
CA ARG A 157 -18.13 3.87 -19.07
C ARG A 157 -17.34 4.63 -20.15
N HIS A 158 -16.02 4.41 -20.23
CA HIS A 158 -15.11 5.20 -21.04
C HIS A 158 -14.54 4.43 -22.25
N ALA A 159 -14.86 3.15 -22.39
CA ALA A 159 -14.39 2.32 -23.49
C ALA A 159 -15.27 2.39 -24.76
N GLY A 160 -16.32 3.20 -24.76
CA GLY A 160 -17.26 3.31 -25.88
C GLY A 160 -17.78 1.94 -26.34
N ASP A 161 -17.84 1.73 -27.64
CA ASP A 161 -18.22 0.45 -28.25
C ASP A 161 -17.05 -0.57 -28.30
N GLY A 162 -15.87 -0.22 -27.80
CA GLY A 162 -14.66 -1.03 -27.93
C GLY A 162 -14.53 -2.17 -26.91
N LEU A 163 -15.33 -2.17 -25.84
CA LEU A 163 -15.36 -3.25 -24.84
C LEU A 163 -16.75 -3.89 -24.76
N ARG A 164 -16.76 -5.21 -24.71
CA ARG A 164 -17.88 -6.02 -24.26
C ARG A 164 -17.45 -6.83 -23.05
N LEU A 165 -18.04 -6.54 -21.91
CA LEU A 165 -17.76 -7.25 -20.69
C LEU A 165 -18.79 -8.37 -20.51
N LEU A 166 -18.33 -9.61 -20.40
CA LEU A 166 -19.14 -10.76 -20.08
C LEU A 166 -18.72 -11.30 -18.71
N VAL A 167 -19.61 -11.20 -17.75
CA VAL A 167 -19.36 -11.63 -16.37
C VAL A 167 -20.14 -12.93 -16.10
N VAL A 168 -19.42 -13.97 -15.68
CA VAL A 168 -19.99 -15.22 -15.20
C VAL A 168 -19.81 -15.29 -13.69
N SER A 169 -20.92 -15.34 -12.94
CA SER A 169 -20.87 -15.23 -11.50
C SER A 169 -21.96 -16.08 -10.82
N ARG A 170 -21.76 -16.42 -9.55
CA ARG A 170 -22.81 -17.04 -8.70
C ARG A 170 -23.66 -15.97 -8.01
N THR A 171 -23.11 -14.80 -7.78
CA THR A 171 -23.77 -13.68 -7.11
C THR A 171 -23.80 -12.46 -8.02
N GLU A 172 -24.70 -11.51 -7.79
CA GLU A 172 -24.68 -10.24 -8.52
C GLU A 172 -23.44 -9.45 -8.13
N PRO A 173 -22.62 -8.99 -9.12
CA PRO A 173 -21.46 -8.12 -8.85
C PRO A 173 -21.92 -6.73 -8.39
N LEU A 174 -21.03 -6.00 -7.67
CA LEU A 174 -21.27 -4.62 -7.22
C LEU A 174 -21.31 -3.58 -8.36
N LEU A 175 -21.51 -4.03 -9.58
CA LEU A 175 -21.73 -3.13 -10.73
C LEU A 175 -23.14 -2.50 -10.65
N PRO A 176 -23.34 -1.27 -11.14
CA PRO A 176 -24.64 -0.61 -11.13
C PRO A 176 -25.57 -1.18 -12.19
N LEU A 177 -25.89 -2.47 -12.09
CA LEU A 177 -26.68 -3.25 -13.06
C LEU A 177 -28.04 -2.62 -13.36
N TYR A 178 -28.64 -1.92 -12.37
CA TYR A 178 -29.91 -1.23 -12.55
C TYR A 178 -29.85 -0.14 -13.63
N ARG A 179 -28.70 0.53 -13.81
CA ARG A 179 -28.50 1.53 -14.87
C ARG A 179 -28.45 0.88 -16.24
N TYR A 180 -27.68 -0.19 -16.38
CA TYR A 180 -27.56 -0.94 -17.64
C TYR A 180 -28.89 -1.61 -18.02
N ARG A 181 -29.66 -2.13 -17.02
CA ARG A 181 -31.00 -2.66 -17.25
C ARG A 181 -31.96 -1.57 -17.76
N ALA A 182 -31.96 -0.39 -17.11
CA ALA A 182 -32.82 0.72 -17.50
C ALA A 182 -32.49 1.29 -18.91
N ALA A 183 -31.18 1.28 -19.28
CA ALA A 183 -30.73 1.70 -20.59
C ALA A 183 -30.90 0.63 -21.68
N GLY A 184 -31.26 -0.62 -21.33
CA GLY A 184 -31.31 -1.73 -22.29
C GLY A 184 -29.92 -2.20 -22.74
N GLU A 185 -28.89 -1.89 -21.98
CA GLU A 185 -27.46 -2.15 -22.24
C GLU A 185 -26.93 -3.38 -21.47
N LEU A 186 -27.82 -4.20 -20.94
CA LEU A 186 -27.49 -5.45 -20.25
C LEU A 186 -28.17 -6.63 -20.92
N VAL A 187 -27.39 -7.69 -21.22
CA VAL A 187 -27.93 -9.05 -21.40
C VAL A 187 -27.81 -9.76 -20.06
N ASP A 188 -28.96 -10.14 -19.49
CA ASP A 188 -29.04 -10.72 -18.13
C ASP A 188 -29.58 -12.16 -18.26
N ILE A 189 -28.71 -13.17 -18.09
CA ILE A 189 -29.06 -14.58 -18.05
C ILE A 189 -28.98 -15.06 -16.61
N ARG A 190 -30.12 -15.45 -16.05
CA ARG A 190 -30.24 -15.83 -14.65
C ARG A 190 -30.40 -17.34 -14.45
N GLY A 191 -30.36 -17.76 -13.19
CA GLY A 191 -30.51 -19.17 -12.82
C GLY A 191 -31.76 -19.83 -13.39
N ALA A 192 -32.89 -19.11 -13.45
CA ALA A 192 -34.11 -19.60 -14.05
C ALA A 192 -33.99 -19.81 -15.58
N ASP A 193 -33.23 -18.96 -16.25
CA ASP A 193 -32.95 -19.08 -17.69
C ASP A 193 -32.00 -20.26 -17.95
N LEU A 194 -31.02 -20.45 -17.03
CA LEU A 194 -30.03 -21.51 -17.10
C LEU A 194 -30.62 -22.89 -16.80
N ALA A 195 -31.78 -22.97 -16.16
CA ALA A 195 -32.45 -24.23 -15.88
C ALA A 195 -32.78 -25.01 -17.18
N PHE A 196 -32.46 -26.27 -17.19
CA PHE A 196 -32.78 -27.18 -18.32
C PHE A 196 -34.27 -27.35 -18.42
N ARG A 197 -34.80 -27.30 -19.64
CA ARG A 197 -36.16 -27.68 -19.96
C ARG A 197 -36.24 -29.21 -20.13
N ALA A 198 -37.44 -29.77 -20.09
CA ALA A 198 -37.62 -31.20 -20.19
C ALA A 198 -37.01 -31.81 -21.47
N GLU A 199 -37.10 -31.08 -22.60
CA GLU A 199 -36.50 -31.51 -23.87
C GLU A 199 -34.96 -31.47 -23.82
N GLU A 200 -34.39 -30.45 -23.18
CA GLU A 200 -32.94 -30.31 -22.96
C GLU A 200 -32.45 -31.39 -21.98
N THR A 201 -33.26 -31.74 -20.96
CA THR A 201 -33.00 -32.84 -20.02
C THR A 201 -33.00 -34.19 -20.74
N ALA A 202 -33.99 -34.46 -21.58
CA ALA A 202 -34.03 -35.68 -22.39
C ALA A 202 -32.81 -35.80 -23.30
N ALA A 203 -32.42 -34.69 -23.96
CA ALA A 203 -31.22 -34.66 -24.79
C ALA A 203 -29.93 -34.88 -23.96
N LEU A 204 -29.89 -34.41 -22.71
CA LEU A 204 -28.77 -34.65 -21.81
C LEU A 204 -28.66 -36.12 -21.43
N ALA A 205 -29.79 -36.73 -21.06
CA ALA A 205 -29.90 -38.15 -20.73
C ALA A 205 -29.48 -39.05 -21.91
N ASP A 206 -29.99 -38.75 -23.11
CA ASP A 206 -29.64 -39.48 -24.34
C ASP A 206 -28.14 -39.41 -24.65
N ARG A 207 -27.52 -38.24 -24.54
CA ARG A 207 -26.06 -38.09 -24.73
C ARG A 207 -25.21 -38.83 -23.71
N HIS A 208 -25.80 -39.13 -22.58
CA HIS A 208 -25.20 -39.98 -21.57
C HIS A 208 -25.62 -41.46 -21.71
N GLY A 209 -26.32 -41.83 -22.81
CA GLY A 209 -26.74 -43.21 -23.09
C GLY A 209 -27.94 -43.69 -22.26
N LEU A 210 -28.73 -42.77 -21.69
CA LEU A 210 -29.95 -43.06 -20.94
C LEU A 210 -31.19 -42.59 -21.72
N ALA A 211 -31.97 -43.48 -22.29
CA ALA A 211 -33.21 -43.17 -22.96
C ALA A 211 -34.31 -42.94 -21.91
N LEU A 212 -34.75 -41.69 -21.76
CA LEU A 212 -35.89 -41.33 -20.89
C LEU A 212 -37.16 -41.07 -21.72
N SER A 213 -38.30 -41.51 -21.21
CA SER A 213 -39.59 -41.06 -21.75
C SER A 213 -39.77 -39.56 -21.51
N GLY A 214 -40.62 -38.90 -22.26
CA GLY A 214 -40.97 -37.50 -22.03
C GLY A 214 -41.56 -37.24 -20.60
N ALA A 215 -42.14 -38.26 -19.99
CA ALA A 215 -42.60 -38.21 -18.61
C ALA A 215 -41.40 -38.30 -17.64
N GLY A 216 -40.47 -39.23 -17.85
CA GLY A 216 -39.26 -39.36 -17.05
C GLY A 216 -38.38 -38.10 -17.10
N ALA A 217 -38.20 -37.53 -18.30
CA ALA A 217 -37.49 -36.28 -18.44
C ALA A 217 -38.15 -35.11 -17.67
N ARG A 218 -39.46 -35.00 -17.70
CA ARG A 218 -40.19 -33.98 -16.90
C ARG A 218 -40.04 -34.20 -15.40
N VAL A 219 -40.13 -35.41 -14.92
CA VAL A 219 -39.93 -35.77 -13.51
C VAL A 219 -38.52 -35.39 -13.05
N LEU A 220 -37.50 -35.80 -13.82
CA LEU A 220 -36.12 -35.48 -13.52
C LEU A 220 -35.84 -33.96 -13.51
N THR A 221 -36.39 -33.23 -14.51
CA THR A 221 -36.31 -31.78 -14.60
C THR A 221 -36.95 -31.12 -13.38
N ALA A 222 -38.16 -31.54 -13.03
CA ALA A 222 -38.91 -30.98 -11.90
C ALA A 222 -38.14 -31.19 -10.56
N ARG A 223 -37.57 -32.38 -10.36
CA ARG A 223 -36.87 -32.75 -9.12
C ARG A 223 -35.55 -32.08 -8.94
N THR A 224 -34.80 -31.86 -10.04
CA THR A 224 -33.53 -31.14 -10.01
C THR A 224 -33.72 -29.65 -10.21
N GLY A 225 -34.95 -29.16 -10.44
CA GLY A 225 -35.18 -27.77 -10.86
C GLY A 225 -34.49 -27.42 -12.17
N GLY A 226 -34.19 -28.38 -13.00
CA GLY A 226 -33.41 -28.20 -14.24
C GLY A 226 -31.92 -27.89 -13.98
N TRP A 227 -31.41 -28.07 -12.79
CA TRP A 227 -30.01 -27.83 -12.45
C TRP A 227 -29.07 -28.78 -13.17
N ALA A 228 -28.19 -28.24 -14.05
CA ALA A 228 -27.40 -29.02 -14.98
C ALA A 228 -26.51 -30.08 -14.31
N ALA A 229 -25.87 -29.76 -13.20
CA ALA A 229 -25.03 -30.72 -12.45
C ALA A 229 -25.89 -31.79 -11.79
N GLY A 230 -27.01 -31.41 -11.17
CA GLY A 230 -27.97 -32.36 -10.59
C GLY A 230 -28.56 -33.33 -11.64
N LEU A 231 -28.96 -32.78 -12.79
CA LEU A 231 -29.44 -33.60 -13.91
C LEU A 231 -28.41 -34.62 -14.38
N ARG A 232 -27.17 -34.15 -14.56
CA ARG A 232 -26.08 -35.04 -14.97
C ARG A 232 -25.81 -36.13 -13.92
N LEU A 233 -25.80 -35.72 -12.64
CA LEU A 233 -25.57 -36.63 -11.53
C LEU A 233 -26.64 -37.74 -11.48
N CYS A 234 -27.88 -37.31 -11.51
CA CYS A 234 -29.01 -38.23 -11.50
C CYS A 234 -29.02 -39.16 -12.74
N THR A 235 -28.68 -38.61 -13.92
CA THR A 235 -28.58 -39.41 -15.15
C THR A 235 -27.51 -40.49 -15.03
N LEU A 236 -26.30 -40.13 -14.51
CA LEU A 236 -25.22 -41.10 -14.33
C LEU A 236 -25.55 -42.17 -13.30
N ALA A 237 -26.30 -41.82 -12.27
CA ALA A 237 -26.75 -42.77 -11.29
C ALA A 237 -27.85 -43.71 -11.87
N ALA A 238 -28.82 -43.16 -12.56
CA ALA A 238 -29.91 -43.89 -13.17
C ALA A 238 -29.46 -44.89 -14.26
N GLN A 239 -28.34 -44.62 -14.93
CA GLN A 239 -27.73 -45.55 -15.92
C GLN A 239 -27.45 -46.94 -15.36
N ARG A 240 -27.31 -47.10 -14.04
CA ARG A 240 -26.93 -48.34 -13.37
C ARG A 240 -28.10 -49.03 -12.72
N ALA A 241 -29.25 -48.39 -12.68
CA ALA A 241 -30.46 -48.97 -12.15
C ALA A 241 -31.11 -49.92 -13.19
N ASP A 242 -31.68 -51.02 -12.72
CA ASP A 242 -32.42 -51.97 -13.58
C ASP A 242 -33.65 -51.29 -14.22
N ASP A 243 -34.30 -50.39 -13.51
CA ASP A 243 -35.36 -49.49 -14.01
C ASP A 243 -35.00 -48.02 -13.73
N PRO A 244 -34.39 -47.30 -14.69
CA PRO A 244 -34.01 -45.93 -14.52
C PRO A 244 -35.15 -44.96 -14.22
N GLU A 245 -36.35 -45.19 -14.78
CA GLU A 245 -37.47 -44.29 -14.56
C GLU A 245 -38.08 -44.49 -13.18
N ALA A 246 -38.21 -45.72 -12.70
CA ALA A 246 -38.67 -46.00 -11.31
C ALA A 246 -37.67 -45.42 -10.30
N PHE A 247 -36.36 -45.61 -10.54
CA PHE A 247 -35.28 -45.00 -9.72
C PHE A 247 -35.40 -43.49 -9.65
N LEU A 248 -35.54 -42.77 -10.77
CA LEU A 248 -35.72 -41.35 -10.82
C LEU A 248 -37.04 -40.90 -10.19
N ALA A 249 -38.09 -41.76 -10.20
CA ALA A 249 -39.36 -41.43 -9.56
C ALA A 249 -39.29 -41.43 -8.02
N GLU A 250 -38.42 -42.17 -7.40
CA GLU A 250 -38.23 -42.23 -5.95
C GLU A 250 -37.30 -41.19 -5.39
N PHE A 251 -36.59 -40.46 -6.26
CA PHE A 251 -35.60 -39.44 -5.86
C PHE A 251 -36.25 -38.17 -5.30
N GLU A 252 -36.06 -37.86 -4.03
CA GLU A 252 -36.47 -36.58 -3.40
C GLU A 252 -35.36 -35.58 -3.35
N PRO A 253 -35.54 -34.33 -3.85
CA PRO A 253 -34.50 -33.30 -3.94
C PRO A 253 -34.27 -32.57 -2.61
N GLY A 254 -33.89 -33.29 -1.55
CA GLY A 254 -33.50 -32.71 -0.27
C GLY A 254 -31.98 -32.69 -0.07
N HIS A 255 -31.40 -31.72 0.63
CA HIS A 255 -29.95 -31.65 0.84
C HIS A 255 -29.34 -32.93 1.43
N SER A 256 -29.98 -33.57 2.38
CA SER A 256 -29.56 -34.85 2.95
C SER A 256 -29.78 -36.02 1.97
N THR A 257 -30.88 -36.02 1.25
CA THR A 257 -31.25 -37.08 0.30
C THR A 257 -30.39 -37.04 -0.97
N VAL A 258 -29.98 -35.85 -1.40
CA VAL A 258 -29.02 -35.67 -2.51
C VAL A 258 -27.64 -36.18 -2.10
N ALA A 259 -27.19 -35.87 -0.90
CA ALA A 259 -25.93 -36.34 -0.35
C ALA A 259 -25.95 -37.87 -0.25
N ASP A 260 -26.98 -38.47 0.36
CA ASP A 260 -27.11 -39.91 0.49
C ASP A 260 -27.15 -40.60 -0.87
N PHE A 261 -27.88 -40.01 -1.83
CA PHE A 261 -27.97 -40.51 -3.20
C PHE A 261 -26.62 -40.42 -3.92
N LEU A 262 -25.95 -39.27 -3.90
CA LEU A 262 -24.67 -39.06 -4.57
C LEU A 262 -23.58 -39.95 -3.97
N LEU A 263 -23.56 -40.11 -2.65
CA LEU A 263 -22.66 -41.02 -1.97
C LEU A 263 -23.01 -42.47 -2.22
N GLY A 264 -24.29 -42.79 -2.20
CA GLY A 264 -24.79 -44.13 -2.40
C GLY A 264 -24.56 -44.66 -3.81
N GLU A 265 -24.98 -43.91 -4.81
CA GLU A 265 -25.02 -44.36 -6.20
C GLU A 265 -23.83 -43.91 -7.02
N VAL A 266 -23.24 -42.74 -6.68
CA VAL A 266 -22.10 -42.23 -7.43
C VAL A 266 -20.79 -42.71 -6.82
N LEU A 267 -20.54 -42.42 -5.55
CA LEU A 267 -19.27 -42.80 -4.91
C LEU A 267 -19.12 -44.36 -4.86
N ARG A 268 -20.16 -45.08 -4.41
CA ARG A 268 -20.13 -46.54 -4.30
C ARG A 268 -20.06 -47.24 -5.66
N ALA A 269 -20.34 -46.55 -6.73
CA ALA A 269 -20.24 -47.10 -8.08
C ALA A 269 -18.80 -47.25 -8.57
N HIS A 270 -17.88 -46.57 -7.92
CA HIS A 270 -16.45 -46.68 -8.23
C HIS A 270 -15.78 -47.77 -7.39
N PRO A 271 -14.64 -48.32 -7.85
CA PRO A 271 -13.82 -49.22 -7.05
C PRO A 271 -13.46 -48.61 -5.69
N SER A 272 -13.25 -49.46 -4.69
CA SER A 272 -12.88 -48.99 -3.31
C SER A 272 -11.72 -48.02 -3.31
N ASP A 273 -10.77 -48.27 -4.18
CA ASP A 273 -9.55 -47.45 -4.34
C ASP A 273 -9.82 -46.03 -4.84
N THR A 274 -10.74 -45.92 -5.79
CA THR A 274 -11.23 -44.62 -6.31
C THR A 274 -12.06 -43.89 -5.26
N GLN A 275 -12.88 -44.66 -4.49
CA GLN A 275 -13.65 -44.06 -3.38
C GLN A 275 -12.74 -43.49 -2.30
N ASP A 276 -11.70 -44.23 -1.87
CA ASP A 276 -10.75 -43.79 -0.86
C ASP A 276 -9.97 -42.56 -1.35
N LEU A 277 -9.52 -42.54 -2.60
CA LEU A 277 -8.85 -41.38 -3.19
C LEU A 277 -9.77 -40.17 -3.19
N LEU A 278 -11.00 -40.27 -3.67
CA LEU A 278 -11.93 -39.14 -3.72
C LEU A 278 -12.26 -38.59 -2.32
N LEU A 279 -12.46 -39.49 -1.34
CA LEU A 279 -12.73 -39.10 0.04
C LEU A 279 -11.55 -38.33 0.64
N ARG A 280 -10.33 -38.85 0.50
CA ARG A 280 -9.13 -38.17 1.08
C ARG A 280 -8.75 -36.91 0.33
N ALA A 281 -8.91 -36.90 -0.99
CA ALA A 281 -8.62 -35.71 -1.81
C ALA A 281 -9.68 -34.62 -1.66
N SER A 282 -10.84 -34.90 -1.04
CA SER A 282 -11.90 -33.92 -0.86
C SER A 282 -11.51 -32.70 0.00
N ILE A 283 -10.47 -32.83 0.82
CA ILE A 283 -9.94 -31.74 1.62
C ILE A 283 -9.18 -30.69 0.78
N LEU A 284 -8.80 -31.05 -0.45
CA LEU A 284 -7.99 -30.22 -1.34
C LEU A 284 -8.88 -29.36 -2.23
N GLU A 285 -8.51 -28.11 -2.43
CA GLU A 285 -9.13 -27.25 -3.45
C GLU A 285 -8.65 -27.63 -4.86
N GLU A 286 -7.37 -27.97 -4.98
CA GLU A 286 -6.73 -28.43 -6.21
C GLU A 286 -5.93 -29.71 -5.94
N ILE A 287 -6.04 -30.67 -6.82
CA ILE A 287 -5.50 -32.01 -6.65
C ILE A 287 -4.36 -32.23 -7.64
N HIS A 288 -3.14 -32.37 -7.12
CA HIS A 288 -2.05 -32.94 -7.90
C HIS A 288 -2.00 -34.46 -7.68
N PRO A 289 -1.75 -35.29 -8.71
CA PRO A 289 -1.66 -36.74 -8.55
C PRO A 289 -0.71 -37.21 -7.45
N ASP A 290 0.48 -36.58 -7.37
CA ASP A 290 1.45 -36.93 -6.33
C ASP A 290 0.99 -36.54 -4.93
N LEU A 291 0.24 -35.42 -4.78
CA LEU A 291 -0.38 -35.04 -3.51
C LEU A 291 -1.48 -36.07 -3.13
N ALA A 292 -2.33 -36.45 -4.08
CA ALA A 292 -3.33 -37.49 -3.86
C ALA A 292 -2.69 -38.83 -3.50
N ASN A 293 -1.58 -39.21 -4.16
CA ASN A 293 -0.77 -40.36 -3.78
C ASN A 293 -0.24 -40.26 -2.34
N ALA A 294 0.23 -39.10 -1.92
CA ALA A 294 0.69 -38.87 -0.56
C ALA A 294 -0.43 -39.04 0.49
N LEU A 295 -1.65 -38.54 0.19
CA LEU A 295 -2.81 -38.67 1.08
C LEU A 295 -3.34 -40.09 1.20
N THR A 296 -3.19 -40.88 0.14
CA THR A 296 -3.73 -42.26 0.06
C THR A 296 -2.69 -43.34 0.38
N GLY A 297 -1.39 -42.99 0.35
CA GLY A 297 -0.28 -43.95 0.42
C GLY A 297 -0.14 -44.79 -0.86
N ARG A 298 -0.67 -44.34 -2.00
CA ARG A 298 -0.73 -45.08 -3.28
C ARG A 298 0.26 -44.49 -4.28
N GLY A 299 0.26 -44.98 -5.53
CA GLY A 299 1.08 -44.51 -6.64
C GLY A 299 0.32 -44.44 -7.96
N ASP A 300 -1.01 -44.55 -7.93
CA ASP A 300 -1.88 -44.67 -9.12
C ASP A 300 -2.98 -43.58 -9.19
N ALA A 301 -2.79 -42.47 -8.48
CA ALA A 301 -3.78 -41.40 -8.49
C ALA A 301 -3.97 -40.78 -9.89
N GLU A 302 -2.91 -40.63 -10.69
CA GLU A 302 -2.99 -40.02 -12.02
C GLU A 302 -3.94 -40.81 -12.96
N PRO A 303 -3.78 -42.14 -13.20
CA PRO A 303 -4.70 -42.87 -14.03
C PRO A 303 -6.14 -42.88 -13.50
N ILE A 304 -6.32 -42.78 -12.17
CA ILE A 304 -7.66 -42.69 -11.57
C ILE A 304 -8.30 -41.34 -11.90
N LEU A 305 -7.57 -40.23 -11.68
CA LEU A 305 -8.04 -38.89 -11.96
C LEU A 305 -8.33 -38.69 -13.46
N GLU A 306 -7.44 -39.17 -14.33
CA GLU A 306 -7.69 -39.19 -15.78
C GLU A 306 -8.92 -40.03 -16.17
N GLY A 307 -9.11 -41.18 -15.51
CA GLY A 307 -10.29 -42.02 -15.73
C GLY A 307 -11.57 -41.29 -15.35
N LEU A 308 -11.59 -40.61 -14.20
CA LEU A 308 -12.69 -39.80 -13.71
C LEU A 308 -12.96 -38.60 -14.64
N GLN A 309 -11.91 -37.91 -15.10
CA GLN A 309 -12.02 -36.83 -16.08
C GLN A 309 -12.63 -37.29 -17.39
N ARG A 310 -12.14 -38.43 -17.96
CA ARG A 310 -12.68 -39.00 -19.20
C ARG A 310 -14.15 -39.41 -19.06
N ALA A 311 -14.52 -39.92 -17.91
CA ALA A 311 -15.90 -40.19 -17.57
C ALA A 311 -16.73 -38.94 -17.28
N ASN A 312 -16.15 -37.76 -17.30
CA ASN A 312 -16.75 -36.48 -16.85
C ASN A 312 -17.33 -36.60 -15.43
N ALA A 313 -16.69 -37.37 -14.56
CA ALA A 313 -17.17 -37.70 -13.24
C ALA A 313 -16.62 -36.76 -12.18
N PHE A 314 -17.10 -35.51 -12.15
CA PHE A 314 -16.85 -34.53 -11.07
C PHE A 314 -15.40 -34.04 -10.92
N VAL A 315 -14.50 -34.46 -11.79
CA VAL A 315 -13.09 -34.05 -11.81
C VAL A 315 -12.84 -33.24 -13.07
N GLU A 316 -12.39 -32.02 -12.89
CA GLU A 316 -12.07 -31.11 -13.98
C GLU A 316 -10.55 -30.87 -14.01
N PRO A 317 -9.90 -30.98 -15.18
CA PRO A 317 -8.48 -30.58 -15.30
C PRO A 317 -8.37 -29.07 -15.31
N ILE A 318 -7.44 -28.53 -14.52
CA ILE A 318 -7.15 -27.09 -14.48
C ILE A 318 -5.80 -26.74 -15.13
N GLY A 319 -5.14 -27.73 -15.73
CA GLY A 319 -3.87 -27.61 -16.45
C GLY A 319 -2.66 -28.12 -15.65
N HIS A 320 -1.56 -28.43 -16.34
CA HIS A 320 -0.29 -28.88 -15.75
C HIS A 320 -0.40 -30.03 -14.75
N SER A 321 -1.22 -31.05 -15.04
CA SER A 321 -1.50 -32.19 -14.17
C SER A 321 -2.26 -31.87 -12.88
N TRP A 322 -2.86 -30.69 -12.75
CA TRP A 322 -3.74 -30.36 -11.66
C TRP A 322 -5.21 -30.61 -12.01
N TYR A 323 -5.95 -31.04 -11.01
CA TYR A 323 -7.38 -31.39 -11.11
C TYR A 323 -8.13 -30.66 -9.99
N ARG A 324 -9.44 -30.48 -10.20
CA ARG A 324 -10.36 -29.95 -9.20
C ARG A 324 -11.62 -30.80 -9.13
N LEU A 325 -12.05 -31.08 -7.92
CA LEU A 325 -13.38 -31.66 -7.70
C LEU A 325 -14.44 -30.57 -7.85
N HIS A 326 -15.60 -30.96 -8.37
CA HIS A 326 -16.75 -30.07 -8.36
C HIS A 326 -17.06 -29.64 -6.90
N PRO A 327 -17.23 -28.36 -6.56
CA PRO A 327 -17.29 -27.88 -5.17
C PRO A 327 -18.34 -28.59 -4.31
N LEU A 328 -19.56 -28.75 -4.83
CA LEU A 328 -20.62 -29.46 -4.12
C LEU A 328 -20.26 -30.93 -3.83
N PHE A 329 -19.64 -31.60 -4.79
CA PHE A 329 -19.21 -32.98 -4.61
C PHE A 329 -18.07 -33.09 -3.58
N ALA A 330 -17.11 -32.21 -3.62
CA ALA A 330 -16.05 -32.13 -2.62
C ALA A 330 -16.60 -31.90 -1.21
N GLU A 331 -17.61 -31.03 -1.07
CA GLU A 331 -18.28 -30.77 0.21
C GLU A 331 -18.99 -32.01 0.75
N ILE A 332 -19.77 -32.71 -0.09
CA ILE A 332 -20.44 -33.92 0.29
C ILE A 332 -19.43 -35.01 0.71
N LEU A 333 -18.34 -35.15 -0.06
CA LEU A 333 -17.30 -36.13 0.24
C LEU A 333 -16.60 -35.81 1.57
N ARG A 334 -16.35 -34.54 1.86
CA ARG A 334 -15.73 -34.10 3.11
C ARG A 334 -16.61 -34.40 4.32
N VAL A 335 -17.90 -34.07 4.23
CA VAL A 335 -18.87 -34.44 5.27
C VAL A 335 -18.89 -35.97 5.48
N HIS A 336 -18.87 -36.73 4.38
CA HIS A 336 -18.88 -38.20 4.45
C HIS A 336 -17.57 -38.76 5.01
N LEU A 337 -16.42 -38.12 4.69
CA LEU A 337 -15.13 -38.44 5.29
C LEU A 337 -15.17 -38.29 6.81
N GLY A 338 -15.69 -37.20 7.32
CA GLY A 338 -15.80 -36.94 8.77
C GLY A 338 -16.69 -37.97 9.49
N VAL A 339 -17.78 -38.43 8.83
CA VAL A 339 -18.68 -39.47 9.38
C VAL A 339 -18.04 -40.84 9.33
N ARG A 340 -17.39 -41.22 8.21
CA ARG A 340 -16.86 -42.56 7.98
C ARG A 340 -15.50 -42.78 8.68
N HIS A 341 -14.70 -41.74 8.79
CA HIS A 341 -13.36 -41.76 9.37
C HIS A 341 -13.17 -40.61 10.36
N PRO A 342 -13.85 -40.63 11.51
CA PRO A 342 -13.70 -39.57 12.51
C PRO A 342 -12.23 -39.37 12.91
N GLY A 343 -11.73 -38.15 12.84
CA GLY A 343 -10.37 -37.76 13.20
C GLY A 343 -9.29 -37.94 12.13
N LEU A 344 -9.65 -38.44 10.94
CA LEU A 344 -8.70 -38.60 9.82
C LEU A 344 -8.38 -37.26 9.14
N GLU A 345 -9.34 -36.33 9.09
CA GLU A 345 -9.22 -35.04 8.38
C GLU A 345 -7.99 -34.23 8.83
N PRO A 346 -7.70 -34.05 10.13
CA PRO A 346 -6.49 -33.36 10.56
C PRO A 346 -5.17 -34.03 10.13
N GLU A 347 -5.15 -35.37 10.04
CA GLU A 347 -3.97 -36.10 9.56
C GLU A 347 -3.74 -35.88 8.06
N LEU A 348 -4.83 -35.87 7.28
CA LEU A 348 -4.77 -35.57 5.86
C LEU A 348 -4.29 -34.16 5.60
N HIS A 349 -4.78 -33.18 6.36
CA HIS A 349 -4.33 -31.81 6.27
C HIS A 349 -2.84 -31.67 6.62
N ARG A 350 -2.33 -32.37 7.66
CA ARG A 350 -0.89 -32.40 7.95
C ARG A 350 -0.08 -33.00 6.81
N THR A 351 -0.57 -34.11 6.25
CA THR A 351 0.11 -34.75 5.11
C THR A 351 0.13 -33.84 3.89
N ALA A 352 -0.97 -33.15 3.61
CA ALA A 352 -1.06 -32.16 2.55
C ALA A 352 -0.09 -30.99 2.80
N ALA A 353 -0.05 -30.43 4.00
CA ALA A 353 0.85 -29.36 4.38
C ALA A 353 2.32 -29.72 4.13
N HIS A 354 2.74 -30.91 4.57
CA HIS A 354 4.11 -31.38 4.34
C HIS A 354 4.45 -31.57 2.86
N TRP A 355 3.52 -32.12 2.07
CA TRP A 355 3.75 -32.28 0.64
C TRP A 355 3.84 -30.92 -0.07
N LEU A 356 2.91 -30.01 0.21
CA LEU A 356 2.83 -28.67 -0.36
C LEU A 356 4.06 -27.85 -0.02
N SER A 357 4.54 -27.94 1.22
CA SER A 357 5.80 -27.32 1.63
C SER A 357 6.99 -27.78 0.78
N ARG A 358 7.13 -29.10 0.56
CA ARG A 358 8.19 -29.65 -0.30
C ARG A 358 8.04 -29.24 -1.75
N ALA A 359 6.81 -29.06 -2.22
CA ALA A 359 6.51 -28.56 -3.56
C ALA A 359 6.74 -27.05 -3.74
N GLY A 360 7.07 -26.33 -2.65
CA GLY A 360 7.30 -24.88 -2.68
C GLY A 360 6.03 -24.03 -2.63
N LEU A 361 4.87 -24.63 -2.32
CA LEU A 361 3.57 -24.00 -2.21
C LEU A 361 3.31 -23.64 -0.73
N LEU A 362 4.01 -22.61 -0.25
CA LEU A 362 4.01 -22.25 1.18
C LEU A 362 2.62 -21.82 1.67
N ASP A 363 1.93 -21.01 0.92
CA ASP A 363 0.65 -20.41 1.34
C ASP A 363 -0.44 -21.47 1.53
N GLU A 364 -0.49 -22.44 0.61
CA GLU A 364 -1.38 -23.59 0.70
C GLU A 364 -0.96 -24.53 1.85
N SER A 365 0.34 -24.73 2.02
CA SER A 365 0.89 -25.50 3.14
C SER A 365 0.44 -24.94 4.48
N LEU A 366 0.58 -23.62 4.66
CA LEU A 366 0.16 -22.93 5.89
C LEU A 366 -1.35 -23.06 6.14
N SER A 367 -2.17 -22.95 5.08
CA SER A 367 -3.62 -23.10 5.19
C SER A 367 -3.97 -24.49 5.68
N HIS A 368 -3.40 -25.53 5.08
CA HIS A 368 -3.64 -26.91 5.49
C HIS A 368 -3.12 -27.23 6.90
N ALA A 369 -1.96 -26.68 7.29
CA ALA A 369 -1.46 -26.84 8.66
C ALA A 369 -2.40 -26.19 9.68
N ALA A 370 -2.94 -25.00 9.37
CA ALA A 370 -3.92 -24.30 10.19
C ALA A 370 -5.24 -25.08 10.31
N ASP A 371 -5.73 -25.65 9.21
CA ASP A 371 -6.96 -26.46 9.19
C ASP A 371 -6.78 -27.80 9.91
N ALA A 372 -5.57 -28.33 9.98
CA ALA A 372 -5.20 -29.45 10.85
C ALA A 372 -5.19 -29.06 12.35
N GLY A 373 -5.25 -27.77 12.67
CA GLY A 373 -4.99 -27.26 14.02
C GLY A 373 -3.52 -27.37 14.45
N ASP A 374 -2.62 -27.70 13.53
CA ASP A 374 -1.19 -27.91 13.78
C ASP A 374 -0.41 -26.61 13.59
N TRP A 375 -0.56 -25.74 14.58
CA TRP A 375 0.05 -24.40 14.56
C TRP A 375 1.56 -24.43 14.72
N GLU A 376 2.10 -25.50 15.33
CA GLU A 376 3.54 -25.68 15.44
C GLU A 376 4.14 -25.97 14.04
N LEU A 377 3.50 -26.85 13.27
CA LEU A 377 3.87 -27.10 11.89
C LEU A 377 3.76 -25.81 11.04
N ALA A 378 2.61 -25.11 11.10
CA ALA A 378 2.41 -23.89 10.35
C ALA A 378 3.48 -22.83 10.64
N ALA A 379 3.77 -22.60 11.93
CA ALA A 379 4.77 -21.62 12.34
C ALA A 379 6.19 -22.08 11.96
N SER A 380 6.51 -23.36 12.13
CA SER A 380 7.83 -23.91 11.79
C SER A 380 8.11 -23.83 10.29
N GLU A 381 7.15 -24.15 9.44
CA GLU A 381 7.27 -24.00 7.99
C GLU A 381 7.43 -22.51 7.59
N PHE A 382 6.65 -21.62 8.19
CA PHE A 382 6.72 -20.19 7.93
C PHE A 382 8.08 -19.59 8.29
N ILE A 383 8.58 -19.90 9.51
CA ILE A 383 9.89 -19.45 9.99
C ILE A 383 11.02 -20.16 9.23
N GLY A 384 10.90 -21.48 9.03
CA GLY A 384 11.87 -22.27 8.29
C GLY A 384 12.10 -21.80 6.86
N ARG A 385 11.08 -21.23 6.22
CA ARG A 385 11.17 -20.61 4.89
C ARG A 385 11.60 -19.14 4.91
N LEU A 386 11.97 -18.60 6.08
CA LEU A 386 12.34 -17.20 6.26
C LEU A 386 11.25 -16.21 5.84
N ALA A 387 9.99 -16.65 5.84
CA ALA A 387 8.87 -15.87 5.31
C ALA A 387 8.37 -14.77 6.27
N ILE A 388 9.03 -14.59 7.42
CA ILE A 388 8.63 -13.61 8.45
C ILE A 388 8.62 -12.17 7.92
N GLY A 389 9.48 -11.87 6.95
CA GLY A 389 9.50 -10.58 6.26
C GLY A 389 8.16 -10.24 5.58
N ARG A 390 7.42 -11.23 5.09
CA ARG A 390 6.11 -11.05 4.43
C ARG A 390 5.03 -10.51 5.37
N LEU A 391 5.11 -10.77 6.67
CA LEU A 391 4.24 -10.15 7.68
C LEU A 391 4.56 -8.67 7.91
N LEU A 392 5.80 -8.25 7.67
CA LEU A 392 6.31 -6.92 7.98
C LEU A 392 6.30 -5.98 6.76
N THR A 393 6.28 -6.52 5.53
CA THR A 393 6.39 -5.74 4.28
C THR A 393 5.06 -5.42 3.59
N GLY A 394 3.93 -5.82 4.13
CA GLY A 394 2.61 -5.58 3.54
C GLY A 394 2.21 -6.53 2.40
N LEU A 395 3.15 -7.27 1.81
CA LEU A 395 2.96 -8.14 0.61
C LEU A 395 2.14 -9.42 0.84
N SER A 396 1.29 -9.57 1.67
CA SER A 396 0.42 -10.67 2.08
C SER A 396 0.11 -10.55 3.57
N ALA A 397 0.48 -9.41 4.17
CA ALA A 397 0.43 -9.21 5.61
C ALA A 397 -0.99 -9.43 6.14
N GLU A 398 -2.02 -8.88 5.50
CA GLU A 398 -3.42 -9.04 5.94
C GLU A 398 -3.87 -10.51 5.90
N ARG A 399 -3.51 -11.25 4.85
CA ARG A 399 -3.87 -12.67 4.72
C ARG A 399 -3.14 -13.52 5.75
N LEU A 400 -1.84 -13.33 5.92
CA LEU A 400 -1.01 -14.06 6.88
C LEU A 400 -1.39 -13.69 8.31
N ASP A 401 -1.66 -12.42 8.58
CA ASP A 401 -2.15 -11.96 9.87
C ASP A 401 -3.50 -12.60 10.20
N GLY A 402 -4.44 -12.62 9.25
CA GLY A 402 -5.74 -13.28 9.40
C GLY A 402 -5.61 -14.79 9.62
N LEU A 403 -4.67 -15.46 8.93
CA LEU A 403 -4.40 -16.88 9.15
C LEU A 403 -3.90 -17.12 10.59
N PHE A 404 -2.83 -16.44 10.99
CA PHE A 404 -2.22 -16.63 12.31
C PHE A 404 -3.01 -16.00 13.47
N ALA A 405 -4.01 -15.15 13.19
CA ALA A 405 -4.97 -14.69 14.19
C ALA A 405 -5.82 -15.85 14.75
N ARG A 406 -5.99 -16.92 13.97
CA ARG A 406 -6.69 -18.16 14.37
C ARG A 406 -5.83 -19.07 15.25
N MET A 407 -4.53 -18.76 15.41
CA MET A 407 -3.60 -19.60 16.15
C MET A 407 -4.03 -19.72 17.61
N ALA A 408 -4.23 -20.97 18.06
CA ALA A 408 -4.67 -21.28 19.41
C ALA A 408 -3.68 -20.72 20.46
N PRO A 409 -4.16 -20.19 21.58
CA PRO A 409 -3.27 -19.71 22.66
C PRO A 409 -2.32 -20.78 23.22
N GLU A 410 -2.75 -22.04 23.15
CA GLU A 410 -2.04 -23.21 23.64
C GLU A 410 -0.87 -23.63 22.73
N ALA A 411 -0.85 -23.17 21.48
CA ALA A 411 0.26 -23.44 20.57
C ALA A 411 1.54 -22.84 21.18
N SER A 412 2.49 -23.69 21.51
CA SER A 412 3.73 -23.33 22.23
C SER A 412 4.95 -23.76 21.44
N GLY A 413 6.08 -23.12 21.73
CA GLY A 413 7.35 -23.37 21.07
C GLY A 413 7.95 -22.14 20.43
N PRO A 414 9.22 -22.19 20.01
CA PRO A 414 9.94 -21.02 19.51
C PRO A 414 9.31 -20.46 18.22
N ALA A 415 8.90 -21.28 17.27
CA ALA A 415 8.33 -20.81 16.00
C ALA A 415 6.96 -20.14 16.19
N PRO A 416 5.95 -20.70 16.92
CA PRO A 416 4.72 -19.99 17.26
C PRO A 416 4.95 -18.67 17.98
N ASP A 417 5.90 -18.62 18.94
CA ASP A 417 6.19 -17.38 19.65
C ASP A 417 6.89 -16.32 18.77
N LEU A 418 7.75 -16.72 17.81
CA LEU A 418 8.31 -15.81 16.79
C LEU A 418 7.22 -15.24 15.90
N VAL A 419 6.25 -16.04 15.45
CA VAL A 419 5.13 -15.57 14.65
C VAL A 419 4.26 -14.58 15.42
N ARG A 420 3.96 -14.88 16.72
CA ARG A 420 3.23 -13.93 17.57
C ARG A 420 4.03 -12.64 17.76
N ALA A 421 5.33 -12.74 18.03
CA ALA A 421 6.19 -11.58 18.16
C ALA A 421 6.15 -10.69 16.92
N ALA A 422 6.27 -11.29 15.74
CA ALA A 422 6.20 -10.56 14.47
C ALA A 422 4.85 -9.84 14.27
N ARG A 423 3.73 -10.52 14.58
CA ARG A 423 2.39 -9.95 14.48
C ARG A 423 2.20 -8.76 15.44
N GLU A 424 2.56 -8.92 16.71
CA GLU A 424 2.42 -7.83 17.69
C GLU A 424 3.32 -6.64 17.32
N LEU A 425 4.55 -6.88 16.87
CA LEU A 425 5.44 -5.82 16.39
C LEU A 425 4.90 -5.13 15.12
N ALA A 426 4.30 -5.88 14.19
CA ALA A 426 3.63 -5.31 13.01
C ALA A 426 2.43 -4.43 13.39
N HIS A 427 1.71 -4.80 14.47
CA HIS A 427 0.63 -4.01 15.04
C HIS A 427 1.11 -2.90 16.02
N HIS A 428 2.42 -2.72 16.15
CA HIS A 428 3.06 -1.73 17.04
C HIS A 428 2.85 -1.99 18.54
N ASP A 429 2.44 -3.19 18.95
CA ASP A 429 2.44 -3.60 20.35
C ASP A 429 3.82 -4.16 20.72
N VAL A 430 4.72 -3.23 21.06
CA VAL A 430 6.13 -3.56 21.35
C VAL A 430 6.26 -4.39 22.61
N GLU A 431 5.47 -4.13 23.64
CA GLU A 431 5.54 -4.80 24.93
C GLU A 431 5.22 -6.30 24.79
N ARG A 432 4.11 -6.61 24.10
CA ARG A 432 3.75 -8.00 23.81
C ARG A 432 4.72 -8.64 22.84
N GLY A 433 5.14 -7.91 21.80
CA GLY A 433 6.11 -8.41 20.84
C GLY A 433 7.42 -8.84 21.49
N VAL A 434 7.98 -8.00 22.35
CA VAL A 434 9.22 -8.31 23.11
C VAL A 434 9.01 -9.46 24.09
N THR A 435 7.83 -9.57 24.71
CA THR A 435 7.50 -10.68 25.61
C THR A 435 7.53 -12.03 24.88
N TYR A 436 6.86 -12.12 23.72
CA TYR A 436 6.89 -13.35 22.90
C TYR A 436 8.30 -13.64 22.38
N LEU A 437 9.03 -12.61 21.98
CA LEU A 437 10.41 -12.75 21.51
C LEU A 437 11.34 -13.32 22.57
N GLY A 438 11.21 -12.86 23.82
CA GLY A 438 11.96 -13.41 24.97
C GLY A 438 11.65 -14.90 25.22
N ARG A 439 10.36 -15.28 25.15
CA ARG A 439 9.94 -16.68 25.26
C ARG A 439 10.49 -17.56 24.15
N ALA A 440 10.51 -17.04 22.92
CA ALA A 440 11.08 -17.74 21.78
C ALA A 440 12.59 -17.99 22.00
N GLU A 441 13.35 -16.96 22.44
CA GLU A 441 14.78 -17.05 22.70
C GLU A 441 15.15 -18.10 23.76
N GLU A 442 14.38 -18.17 24.85
CA GLU A 442 14.59 -19.15 25.92
C GLU A 442 14.44 -20.61 25.45
N ASN A 443 13.73 -20.83 24.35
CA ASN A 443 13.38 -22.13 23.80
C ASN A 443 13.99 -22.41 22.42
N LEU A 444 14.90 -21.56 21.92
CA LEU A 444 15.56 -21.80 20.64
C LEU A 444 16.38 -23.10 20.69
N PRO A 445 16.33 -23.91 19.63
CA PRO A 445 17.13 -25.14 19.59
C PRO A 445 18.65 -24.82 19.53
N ASP A 446 19.43 -25.60 20.30
CA ASP A 446 20.90 -25.47 20.37
C ASP A 446 21.62 -26.28 19.28
N ASP A 447 20.90 -26.83 18.32
CA ASP A 447 21.48 -27.59 17.21
C ASP A 447 21.92 -26.71 16.03
N ASP A 448 22.72 -27.27 15.14
CA ASP A 448 23.21 -26.61 13.93
C ASP A 448 22.32 -26.90 12.70
N SER A 449 21.06 -27.26 12.89
CA SER A 449 20.12 -27.49 11.80
C SER A 449 19.80 -26.18 11.07
N GLY A 450 19.48 -26.30 9.78
CA GLY A 450 19.04 -25.15 8.98
C GLY A 450 17.77 -24.48 9.52
N ASP A 451 16.92 -25.23 10.21
CA ASP A 451 15.69 -24.68 10.81
C ASP A 451 16.00 -23.93 12.11
N ALA A 452 16.93 -24.43 12.94
CA ALA A 452 17.42 -23.69 14.09
C ALA A 452 18.11 -22.37 13.66
N ALA A 453 18.89 -22.39 12.59
CA ALA A 453 19.51 -21.19 12.05
C ALA A 453 18.45 -20.19 11.50
N ALA A 454 17.39 -20.66 10.85
CA ALA A 454 16.29 -19.83 10.39
C ALA A 454 15.51 -19.20 11.57
N MET A 455 15.29 -19.95 12.65
CA MET A 455 14.68 -19.41 13.86
C MET A 455 15.56 -18.35 14.51
N ARG A 456 16.88 -18.60 14.64
CA ARG A 456 17.84 -17.62 15.17
C ARG A 456 17.89 -16.35 14.33
N LEU A 457 17.90 -16.47 12.99
CA LEU A 457 17.86 -15.31 12.09
C LEU A 457 16.58 -14.53 12.25
N SER A 458 15.42 -15.21 12.23
CA SER A 458 14.12 -14.57 12.42
C SER A 458 14.03 -13.83 13.76
N CYS A 459 14.52 -14.46 14.82
CA CYS A 459 14.61 -13.86 16.16
C CYS A 459 15.47 -12.59 16.15
N ALA A 460 16.66 -12.66 15.54
CA ALA A 460 17.59 -11.53 15.47
C ALA A 460 17.00 -10.37 14.66
N VAL A 461 16.34 -10.62 13.51
CA VAL A 461 15.65 -9.60 12.72
C VAL A 461 14.55 -8.91 13.53
N LEU A 462 13.71 -9.68 14.23
CA LEU A 462 12.68 -9.11 15.10
C LEU A 462 13.28 -8.32 16.27
N ARG A 463 14.44 -8.71 16.79
CA ARG A 463 15.19 -7.93 17.80
C ARG A 463 15.68 -6.60 17.25
N VAL A 464 16.17 -6.56 16.00
CA VAL A 464 16.56 -5.29 15.35
C VAL A 464 15.35 -4.37 15.26
N LEU A 465 14.20 -4.88 14.80
CA LEU A 465 12.94 -4.13 14.72
C LEU A 465 12.50 -3.61 16.11
N ALA A 466 12.48 -4.48 17.12
CA ALA A 466 12.11 -4.10 18.48
C ALA A 466 13.07 -3.05 19.07
N ALA A 467 14.38 -3.19 18.84
CA ALA A 467 15.40 -2.23 19.26
C ALA A 467 15.24 -0.88 18.57
N ARG A 468 14.88 -0.86 17.27
CA ARG A 468 14.53 0.38 16.52
C ARG A 468 13.39 1.10 17.21
N VAL A 469 12.29 0.39 17.52
CA VAL A 469 11.10 1.02 18.12
C VAL A 469 11.39 1.48 19.56
N ALA A 470 12.25 0.76 20.29
CA ALA A 470 12.74 1.17 21.61
C ALA A 470 13.78 2.31 21.55
N GLY A 471 14.21 2.73 20.37
CA GLY A 471 15.21 3.80 20.19
C GLY A 471 16.64 3.42 20.58
N SER A 472 16.98 2.12 20.66
CA SER A 472 18.29 1.64 21.09
C SER A 472 19.15 1.13 19.92
N ALA A 473 20.10 1.95 19.47
CA ALA A 473 21.05 1.56 18.42
C ALA A 473 22.01 0.44 18.88
N ASP A 474 22.42 0.44 20.12
CA ASP A 474 23.35 -0.57 20.66
C ASP A 474 22.71 -1.97 20.64
N LEU A 475 21.44 -2.07 21.04
CA LEU A 475 20.70 -3.32 20.96
C LEU A 475 20.44 -3.75 19.51
N ALA A 476 20.15 -2.80 18.61
CA ALA A 476 19.99 -3.09 17.19
C ALA A 476 21.29 -3.61 16.56
N GLU A 477 22.43 -3.00 16.87
CA GLU A 477 23.75 -3.45 16.38
C GLU A 477 24.15 -4.82 16.94
N LEU A 478 23.83 -5.10 18.21
CA LEU A 478 24.04 -6.41 18.81
C LEU A 478 23.19 -7.49 18.10
N ALA A 479 21.91 -7.20 17.90
CA ALA A 479 21.00 -8.11 17.21
C ALA A 479 21.40 -8.32 15.73
N ALA A 480 21.86 -7.28 15.03
CA ALA A 480 22.36 -7.40 13.66
C ALA A 480 23.63 -8.27 13.57
N LYS A 481 24.50 -8.25 14.57
CA LYS A 481 25.64 -9.18 14.64
C LYS A 481 25.16 -10.62 14.79
N ALA A 482 24.20 -10.88 15.65
CA ALA A 482 23.60 -12.20 15.82
C ALA A 482 22.91 -12.67 14.51
N ALA A 483 22.23 -11.77 13.79
CA ALA A 483 21.66 -12.06 12.47
C ALA A 483 22.75 -12.49 11.47
N ALA A 484 23.86 -11.74 11.38
CA ALA A 484 24.97 -12.08 10.49
C ALA A 484 25.67 -13.41 10.84
N GLU A 485 25.61 -13.83 12.11
CA GLU A 485 26.07 -15.17 12.53
C GLU A 485 25.11 -16.26 12.09
N ALA A 486 23.80 -16.03 12.22
CA ALA A 486 22.77 -16.97 11.79
C ALA A 486 22.73 -17.11 10.25
N GLU A 487 22.90 -16.00 9.49
CA GLU A 487 22.99 -16.02 8.03
C GLU A 487 24.14 -16.92 7.53
N ARG A 488 25.30 -16.90 8.19
CA ARG A 488 26.45 -17.75 7.81
C ARG A 488 26.19 -19.25 7.98
N ALA A 489 25.24 -19.61 8.83
CA ALA A 489 24.83 -21.00 9.04
C ALA A 489 23.77 -21.47 8.02
N LEU A 490 23.19 -20.55 7.23
CA LEU A 490 22.17 -20.86 6.23
C LEU A 490 22.79 -21.01 4.83
N PRO A 491 22.23 -21.90 3.97
CA PRO A 491 22.58 -21.96 2.56
C PRO A 491 22.27 -20.62 1.87
N ALA A 492 23.18 -20.17 0.99
CA ALA A 492 23.05 -18.88 0.31
C ALA A 492 21.78 -18.77 -0.55
N ASP A 493 21.38 -19.87 -1.20
CA ASP A 493 20.18 -19.95 -2.03
C ASP A 493 18.89 -19.69 -1.23
N ARG A 494 18.84 -20.03 0.05
CA ARG A 494 17.68 -19.70 0.93
C ARG A 494 17.57 -18.20 1.19
N LEU A 495 18.70 -17.53 1.41
CA LEU A 495 18.73 -16.08 1.63
C LEU A 495 18.41 -15.30 0.35
N GLU A 496 18.92 -15.77 -0.80
CA GLU A 496 18.61 -15.16 -2.11
C GLU A 496 17.12 -15.23 -2.47
N GLN A 497 16.37 -16.18 -1.91
CA GLN A 497 14.92 -16.31 -2.12
C GLN A 497 14.11 -15.34 -1.25
N CYS A 498 14.70 -14.75 -0.20
CA CYS A 498 14.04 -13.85 0.75
C CYS A 498 14.83 -12.54 0.94
N PRO A 499 15.10 -11.77 -0.15
CA PRO A 499 15.92 -10.56 -0.07
C PRO A 499 15.29 -9.46 0.80
N GLU A 500 13.98 -9.52 1.01
CA GLU A 500 13.25 -8.59 1.88
C GLU A 500 13.69 -8.67 3.33
N LEU A 501 14.09 -9.85 3.80
CA LEU A 501 14.49 -10.04 5.20
C LEU A 501 15.76 -9.23 5.54
N THR A 502 16.79 -9.35 4.70
CA THR A 502 18.03 -8.58 4.84
C THR A 502 17.79 -7.10 4.60
N ALA A 503 16.97 -6.74 3.60
CA ALA A 503 16.63 -5.35 3.33
C ALA A 503 15.92 -4.67 4.52
N LEU A 504 14.97 -5.35 5.15
CA LEU A 504 14.28 -4.90 6.36
C LEU A 504 15.25 -4.74 7.52
N MET A 505 16.06 -5.76 7.79
CA MET A 505 17.05 -5.72 8.87
C MET A 505 17.98 -4.51 8.73
N LEU A 506 18.52 -4.28 7.54
CA LEU A 506 19.40 -3.13 7.28
C LEU A 506 18.65 -1.80 7.43
N THR A 507 17.41 -1.73 6.98
CA THR A 507 16.59 -0.52 7.11
C THR A 507 16.28 -0.20 8.57
N ASP A 508 15.94 -1.22 9.37
CA ASP A 508 15.66 -1.06 10.80
C ASP A 508 16.91 -0.71 11.60
N LEU A 509 18.04 -1.37 11.32
CA LEU A 509 19.34 -1.04 11.91
C LEU A 509 19.76 0.40 11.60
N GLY A 510 19.71 0.79 10.33
CA GLY A 510 20.06 2.14 9.90
C GLY A 510 19.12 3.20 10.50
N SER A 511 17.84 2.87 10.69
CA SER A 511 16.87 3.74 11.37
C SER A 511 17.18 3.89 12.86
N ALA A 512 17.59 2.81 13.55
CA ALA A 512 18.02 2.88 14.94
C ALA A 512 19.31 3.70 15.11
N GLN A 513 20.26 3.53 14.20
CA GLN A 513 21.50 4.34 14.16
C GLN A 513 21.21 5.83 13.91
N LEU A 514 20.27 6.13 13.00
CA LEU A 514 19.81 7.50 12.76
C LEU A 514 19.18 8.08 14.04
N TRP A 515 18.33 7.34 14.71
CA TRP A 515 17.72 7.80 15.98
C TRP A 515 18.78 8.18 17.02
N ALA A 516 19.83 7.39 17.13
CA ALA A 516 20.95 7.66 18.05
C ALA A 516 21.91 8.79 17.57
N GLY A 517 21.66 9.39 16.40
CA GLY A 517 22.54 10.42 15.83
C GLY A 517 23.83 9.89 15.18
N ARG A 518 23.93 8.58 14.95
CA ARG A 518 25.08 7.94 14.29
C ARG A 518 24.97 8.05 12.77
N PHE A 519 24.98 9.30 12.25
CA PHE A 519 24.62 9.59 10.84
C PHE A 519 25.48 8.86 9.81
N ASP A 520 26.79 8.72 10.04
CA ASP A 520 27.68 8.05 9.07
C ASP A 520 27.43 6.54 9.02
N ALA A 521 27.24 5.89 10.18
CA ALA A 521 26.85 4.49 10.26
C ALA A 521 25.48 4.27 9.62
N ALA A 522 24.48 5.08 9.98
CA ALA A 522 23.13 5.04 9.42
C ALA A 522 23.16 5.17 7.89
N ARG A 523 23.93 6.12 7.37
CA ARG A 523 24.09 6.35 5.93
C ARG A 523 24.65 5.11 5.24
N SER A 524 25.70 4.50 5.79
CA SER A 524 26.30 3.28 5.23
C SER A 524 25.27 2.16 5.19
N THR A 525 24.65 1.86 6.32
CA THR A 525 23.68 0.76 6.47
C THR A 525 22.45 0.95 5.58
N LEU A 526 21.87 2.17 5.54
CA LEU A 526 20.72 2.46 4.69
C LEU A 526 21.07 2.42 3.19
N SER A 527 22.30 2.82 2.82
CA SER A 527 22.78 2.70 1.44
C SER A 527 22.91 1.24 1.03
N ASP A 528 23.28 0.34 1.94
CA ASP A 528 23.29 -1.10 1.70
C ASP A 528 21.87 -1.63 1.52
N ALA A 529 20.91 -1.19 2.31
CA ALA A 529 19.49 -1.52 2.13
C ALA A 529 18.96 -1.09 0.75
N VAL A 530 19.32 0.11 0.29
CA VAL A 530 18.92 0.60 -1.06
C VAL A 530 19.53 -0.22 -2.18
N ARG A 531 20.70 -0.85 -1.97
CA ARG A 531 21.35 -1.74 -2.96
C ARG A 531 20.73 -3.13 -3.05
N SER A 532 19.78 -3.49 -2.16
CA SER A 532 19.01 -4.73 -2.28
C SER A 532 18.36 -4.85 -3.67
N PRO A 533 18.10 -6.07 -4.18
CA PRO A 533 17.44 -6.27 -5.45
C PRO A 533 16.17 -5.43 -5.59
N GLN A 534 15.90 -4.88 -6.77
CA GLN A 534 14.69 -4.09 -7.03
C GLN A 534 13.54 -5.03 -7.39
N GLU A 535 12.89 -5.53 -6.38
CA GLU A 535 11.77 -6.47 -6.45
C GLU A 535 10.60 -5.96 -5.61
N PRO A 536 9.37 -6.41 -5.88
CA PRO A 536 8.22 -6.02 -5.07
C PRO A 536 8.40 -6.33 -3.58
N SER A 537 9.07 -7.43 -3.24
CA SER A 537 9.32 -7.85 -1.86
C SER A 537 10.22 -6.89 -1.07
N THR A 538 11.17 -6.22 -1.73
CA THR A 538 12.12 -5.28 -1.10
C THR A 538 11.68 -3.83 -1.18
N ALA A 539 10.61 -3.53 -1.92
CA ALA A 539 10.18 -2.17 -2.23
C ALA A 539 9.90 -1.32 -0.98
N PHE A 540 9.25 -1.91 0.02
CA PHE A 540 8.96 -1.23 1.29
C PHE A 540 10.25 -0.81 1.99
N ALA A 541 11.19 -1.74 2.18
CA ALA A 541 12.46 -1.48 2.84
C ALA A 541 13.29 -0.43 2.09
N ARG A 542 13.36 -0.52 0.75
CA ARG A 542 14.07 0.43 -0.10
C ARG A 542 13.45 1.83 -0.04
N HIS A 543 12.11 1.92 -0.09
CA HIS A 543 11.38 3.18 0.07
C HIS A 543 11.69 3.84 1.42
N GLU A 544 11.65 3.06 2.50
CA GLU A 544 11.95 3.56 3.83
C GLU A 544 13.41 3.99 3.97
N ALA A 545 14.36 3.18 3.49
CA ALA A 545 15.78 3.49 3.51
C ALA A 545 16.09 4.79 2.74
N LEU A 546 15.56 4.98 1.54
CA LEU A 546 15.69 6.22 0.77
C LEU A 546 15.09 7.42 1.50
N SER A 547 13.95 7.23 2.16
CA SER A 547 13.30 8.28 2.96
C SER A 547 14.16 8.72 4.15
N ARG A 548 14.83 7.76 4.82
CA ARG A 548 15.75 8.05 5.93
C ARG A 548 17.07 8.68 5.45
N LEU A 549 17.59 8.23 4.32
CA LEU A 549 18.75 8.89 3.68
C LEU A 549 18.44 10.35 3.32
N ALA A 550 17.24 10.62 2.80
CA ALA A 550 16.80 11.98 2.53
C ALA A 550 16.77 12.84 3.81
N LEU A 551 16.31 12.27 4.93
CA LEU A 551 16.31 12.95 6.22
C LEU A 551 17.74 13.24 6.70
N ILE A 552 18.66 12.26 6.60
CA ILE A 552 20.07 12.46 6.97
C ILE A 552 20.70 13.61 6.15
N ASP A 553 20.46 13.63 4.83
CA ASP A 553 21.00 14.70 3.98
C ASP A 553 20.39 16.07 4.33
N PHE A 554 19.11 16.11 4.67
CA PHE A 554 18.46 17.33 5.12
C PHE A 554 19.06 17.84 6.44
N LEU A 555 19.19 16.94 7.45
CA LEU A 555 19.79 17.26 8.75
C LEU A 555 21.27 17.71 8.63
N GLN A 556 21.97 17.26 7.61
CA GLN A 556 23.32 17.68 7.31
C GLN A 556 23.40 18.93 6.39
N GLY A 557 22.28 19.61 6.17
CA GLY A 557 22.21 20.84 5.39
C GLY A 557 22.48 20.68 3.89
N ARG A 558 22.21 19.51 3.31
CA ARG A 558 22.44 19.15 1.90
C ARG A 558 21.14 19.07 1.09
N PRO A 559 20.45 20.19 0.80
CA PRO A 559 19.08 20.18 0.29
C PRO A 559 18.95 19.51 -1.08
N GLY A 560 19.96 19.56 -1.95
CA GLY A 560 19.94 18.93 -3.26
C GLY A 560 19.97 17.39 -3.18
N GLN A 561 20.78 16.82 -2.29
CA GLN A 561 20.84 15.38 -2.05
C GLN A 561 19.58 14.90 -1.34
N ALA A 562 19.11 15.65 -0.33
CA ALA A 562 17.87 15.37 0.37
C ALA A 562 16.68 15.29 -0.59
N GLU A 563 16.54 16.25 -1.50
CA GLU A 563 15.50 16.26 -2.53
C GLU A 563 15.62 15.07 -3.49
N SER A 564 16.84 14.71 -3.90
CA SER A 564 17.09 13.56 -4.79
C SER A 564 16.67 12.26 -4.16
N HIS A 565 17.11 11.97 -2.92
CA HIS A 565 16.71 10.76 -2.21
C HIS A 565 15.21 10.72 -1.90
N ALA A 566 14.61 11.86 -1.51
CA ALA A 566 13.18 11.93 -1.24
C ALA A 566 12.33 11.66 -2.50
N ARG A 567 12.72 12.21 -3.66
CA ARG A 567 12.08 11.89 -4.94
C ARG A 567 12.30 10.44 -5.35
N GLY A 568 13.49 9.90 -5.10
CA GLY A 568 13.80 8.48 -5.30
C GLY A 568 12.88 7.59 -4.47
N ALA A 569 12.66 7.93 -3.19
CA ALA A 569 11.74 7.20 -2.33
C ALA A 569 10.29 7.24 -2.84
N VAL A 570 9.83 8.41 -3.30
CA VAL A 570 8.48 8.55 -3.88
C VAL A 570 8.37 7.71 -5.16
N ALA A 571 9.35 7.77 -6.03
CA ALA A 571 9.38 7.01 -7.28
C ALA A 571 9.42 5.48 -7.02
N GLU A 572 10.17 5.02 -6.01
CA GLU A 572 10.20 3.61 -5.60
C GLU A 572 8.81 3.15 -5.14
N ALA A 573 8.15 3.95 -4.29
CA ALA A 573 6.81 3.66 -3.82
C ALA A 573 5.75 3.65 -4.93
N GLU A 574 5.86 4.55 -5.92
CA GLU A 574 4.95 4.61 -7.06
C GLU A 574 5.20 3.47 -8.05
N HIS A 575 6.46 3.15 -8.33
CA HIS A 575 6.84 2.07 -9.25
C HIS A 575 6.42 0.69 -8.73
N SER A 576 6.58 0.47 -7.43
CA SER A 576 6.22 -0.78 -6.76
C SER A 576 4.76 -0.80 -6.30
N GLY A 577 4.06 0.34 -6.45
CA GLY A 577 2.67 0.52 -6.07
C GLY A 577 2.39 0.39 -4.58
N LEU A 578 3.29 0.78 -3.68
CA LEU A 578 3.05 0.75 -2.23
C LEU A 578 1.81 1.57 -1.85
N PRO A 579 0.84 1.03 -1.07
CA PRO A 579 -0.32 1.80 -0.62
C PRO A 579 0.09 3.06 0.12
N VAL A 580 -0.74 4.08 0.07
CA VAL A 580 -0.48 5.33 0.84
C VAL A 580 -0.38 5.03 2.34
N SER A 581 -1.14 4.05 2.84
CA SER A 581 -1.08 3.57 4.22
C SER A 581 0.29 3.06 4.65
N ASP A 582 1.03 2.43 3.73
CA ASP A 582 2.31 1.78 4.01
C ASP A 582 3.52 2.69 3.75
N ARG A 583 3.28 3.90 3.21
CA ARG A 583 4.33 4.90 3.01
C ARG A 583 4.64 5.60 4.33
N THR A 584 5.93 5.81 4.61
CA THR A 584 6.35 6.44 5.87
C THR A 584 5.99 7.92 5.97
N GLY A 585 5.72 8.60 4.86
CA GLY A 585 5.51 10.04 4.81
C GLY A 585 6.79 10.88 4.98
N MET A 586 7.91 10.27 5.38
CA MET A 586 9.16 11.00 5.64
C MET A 586 9.72 11.66 4.38
N ALA A 587 9.66 11.01 3.22
CA ALA A 587 10.08 11.60 1.96
C ALA A 587 9.31 12.89 1.65
N GLN A 588 8.00 12.89 1.88
CA GLN A 588 7.15 14.07 1.72
C GLN A 588 7.51 15.18 2.73
N LEU A 589 7.84 14.81 3.97
CA LEU A 589 8.31 15.78 4.97
C LEU A 589 9.62 16.43 4.55
N VAL A 590 10.59 15.68 4.06
CA VAL A 590 11.84 16.24 3.55
C VAL A 590 11.60 17.15 2.33
N LEU A 591 10.73 16.75 1.40
CA LEU A 591 10.35 17.61 0.27
C LEU A 591 9.67 18.92 0.74
N ALA A 592 8.82 18.83 1.77
CA ALA A 592 8.20 19.99 2.40
C ALA A 592 9.26 20.92 3.04
N ALA A 593 10.23 20.33 3.77
CA ALA A 593 11.30 21.07 4.40
C ALA A 593 12.16 21.84 3.38
N VAL A 594 12.55 21.21 2.30
CA VAL A 594 13.31 21.84 1.19
C VAL A 594 12.46 22.92 0.50
N ALA A 595 11.17 22.70 0.32
CA ALA A 595 10.27 23.70 -0.26
C ALA A 595 10.10 24.92 0.67
N ILE A 596 10.04 24.73 2.01
CA ILE A 596 10.05 25.82 2.99
C ILE A 596 11.35 26.62 2.89
N ASP A 597 12.50 25.95 2.83
CA ASP A 597 13.81 26.65 2.74
C ASP A 597 13.93 27.49 1.46
N ARG A 598 13.22 27.10 0.38
CA ARG A 598 13.10 27.86 -0.87
C ARG A 598 12.00 28.89 -0.88
N ASP A 599 11.22 28.99 0.20
CA ASP A 599 10.02 29.85 0.32
C ASP A 599 8.89 29.49 -0.67
N ASP A 600 8.82 28.23 -1.11
CA ASP A 600 7.69 27.70 -1.88
C ASP A 600 6.66 27.08 -0.94
N LEU A 601 5.90 27.95 -0.28
CA LEU A 601 4.95 27.54 0.76
C LEU A 601 3.75 26.76 0.20
N ALA A 602 3.43 26.93 -1.09
CA ALA A 602 2.34 26.19 -1.74
C ALA A 602 2.74 24.71 -1.97
N ALA A 603 3.94 24.50 -2.52
CA ALA A 603 4.48 23.14 -2.67
C ALA A 603 4.67 22.46 -1.31
N ALA A 604 5.19 23.18 -0.31
CA ALA A 604 5.37 22.67 1.04
C ALA A 604 4.05 22.20 1.67
N GLN A 605 2.97 22.98 1.56
CA GLN A 605 1.65 22.61 2.08
C GLN A 605 1.15 21.31 1.46
N GLY A 606 1.24 21.17 0.12
CA GLY A 606 0.82 19.95 -0.57
C GLY A 606 1.62 18.70 -0.15
N GLN A 607 2.90 18.86 0.21
CA GLN A 607 3.70 17.74 0.73
C GLN A 607 3.33 17.40 2.17
N LEU A 608 3.09 18.41 3.03
CA LEU A 608 2.64 18.20 4.41
C LEU A 608 1.29 17.49 4.48
N ASP A 609 0.36 17.84 3.58
CA ASP A 609 -0.95 17.19 3.52
C ASP A 609 -0.82 15.72 3.11
N ARG A 610 0.06 15.42 2.16
CA ARG A 610 0.37 14.03 1.77
C ARG A 610 1.03 13.23 2.90
N ALA A 611 1.99 13.82 3.61
CA ALA A 611 2.61 13.17 4.76
C ALA A 611 1.60 12.87 5.86
N ALA A 612 0.69 13.81 6.14
CA ALA A 612 -0.33 13.65 7.17
C ALA A 612 -1.38 12.57 6.84
N ALA A 613 -1.54 12.23 5.56
CA ALA A 613 -2.45 11.17 5.12
C ALA A 613 -1.89 9.75 5.33
N THR A 614 -0.60 9.59 5.67
CA THR A 614 0.00 8.28 5.93
C THR A 614 -0.30 7.79 7.34
N SER A 615 -0.38 6.47 7.53
CA SER A 615 -0.57 5.87 8.86
C SER A 615 0.63 6.12 9.79
N ALA A 616 1.84 6.27 9.23
CA ALA A 616 3.05 6.59 9.96
C ALA A 616 2.99 7.95 10.68
N ALA A 617 2.22 8.90 10.17
CA ALA A 617 2.04 10.21 10.83
C ALA A 617 1.48 10.13 12.26
N SER A 618 0.75 9.05 12.57
CA SER A 618 0.19 8.81 13.91
C SER A 618 0.92 7.73 14.71
N ARG A 619 1.85 6.99 14.10
CA ARG A 619 2.47 5.79 14.69
C ARG A 619 3.99 5.89 14.83
N ASP A 620 4.68 6.55 13.87
CA ASP A 620 6.14 6.76 13.93
C ASP A 620 6.44 8.10 14.63
N PRO A 621 7.10 8.09 15.82
CA PRO A 621 7.36 9.31 16.58
C PRO A 621 8.28 10.28 15.82
N VAL A 622 9.20 9.81 14.98
CA VAL A 622 10.07 10.68 14.17
C VAL A 622 9.25 11.44 13.13
N VAL A 623 8.32 10.73 12.45
CA VAL A 623 7.42 11.32 11.46
C VAL A 623 6.49 12.33 12.12
N ALA A 624 5.93 11.99 13.27
CA ALA A 624 5.03 12.88 14.03
C ALA A 624 5.75 14.18 14.47
N VAL A 625 6.96 14.05 15.00
CA VAL A 625 7.79 15.20 15.43
C VAL A 625 8.15 16.09 14.25
N GLU A 626 8.69 15.54 13.17
CA GLU A 626 9.06 16.31 11.98
C GLU A 626 7.83 16.97 11.33
N LEU A 627 6.70 16.29 11.28
CA LEU A 627 5.45 16.88 10.78
C LEU A 627 5.03 18.10 11.61
N ALA A 628 5.13 18.02 12.93
CA ALA A 628 4.79 19.13 13.81
C ALA A 628 5.79 20.30 13.68
N ILE A 629 7.10 20.02 13.62
CA ILE A 629 8.13 21.03 13.38
C ILE A 629 7.88 21.75 12.05
N LEU A 630 7.64 21.02 10.98
CA LEU A 630 7.42 21.61 9.66
C LEU A 630 6.10 22.38 9.56
N ARG A 631 5.05 21.92 10.24
CA ARG A 631 3.81 22.70 10.41
C ARG A 631 4.04 24.00 11.17
N SER A 632 4.80 23.94 12.25
CA SER A 632 5.21 25.13 12.98
C SER A 632 5.99 26.09 12.09
N ARG A 633 6.99 25.63 11.34
CA ARG A 633 7.74 26.43 10.37
C ARG A 633 6.85 27.06 9.29
N MET A 634 5.85 26.33 8.82
CA MET A 634 4.84 26.84 7.87
C MET A 634 3.97 27.93 8.48
N LEU A 635 3.48 27.74 9.70
CA LEU A 635 2.68 28.76 10.42
C LEU A 635 3.51 30.02 10.64
N PHE A 636 4.75 29.84 11.08
CA PHE A 636 5.73 30.95 11.21
C PHE A 636 5.95 31.68 9.88
N ALA A 637 6.18 30.94 8.79
CA ALA A 637 6.37 31.51 7.46
C ALA A 637 5.15 32.32 6.97
N LYS A 638 3.94 31.95 7.42
CA LYS A 638 2.68 32.66 7.18
C LYS A 638 2.43 33.84 8.15
N GLY A 639 3.32 34.07 9.13
CA GLY A 639 3.22 35.16 10.10
C GLY A 639 2.37 34.85 11.33
N ASP A 640 2.10 33.57 11.61
CA ASP A 640 1.34 33.13 12.80
C ASP A 640 2.29 32.45 13.82
N SER A 641 3.09 33.24 14.51
CA SER A 641 4.08 32.77 15.50
C SER A 641 3.44 32.09 16.70
N ARG A 642 2.23 32.52 17.10
CA ARG A 642 1.54 31.99 18.27
C ARG A 642 1.05 30.56 18.04
N SER A 643 0.41 30.31 16.91
CA SER A 643 -0.02 28.95 16.54
C SER A 643 1.19 28.03 16.29
N ALA A 644 2.30 28.60 15.81
CA ALA A 644 3.55 27.85 15.62
C ALA A 644 4.11 27.35 16.96
N LEU A 645 4.13 28.18 18.01
CA LEU A 645 4.56 27.78 19.36
C LEU A 645 3.65 26.71 19.97
N LEU A 646 2.32 26.88 19.86
CA LEU A 646 1.36 25.92 20.37
C LEU A 646 1.52 24.53 19.74
N ALA A 647 1.77 24.47 18.43
CA ALA A 647 2.01 23.20 17.73
C ALA A 647 3.26 22.47 18.22
N LEU A 648 4.30 23.20 18.70
CA LEU A 648 5.53 22.61 19.23
C LEU A 648 5.40 22.20 20.69
N ASP A 649 4.59 22.90 21.48
CA ASP A 649 4.44 22.64 22.91
C ASP A 649 3.80 21.26 23.15
N ASP A 650 2.84 20.87 22.32
CA ASP A 650 2.22 19.54 22.38
C ASP A 650 3.22 18.41 22.08
N VAL A 651 4.11 18.62 21.10
CA VAL A 651 5.13 17.63 20.73
C VAL A 651 6.24 17.55 21.79
N ALA A 652 6.64 18.68 22.34
CA ALA A 652 7.66 18.72 23.40
C ALA A 652 7.24 17.97 24.67
N LYS A 653 5.94 17.77 24.88
CA LYS A 653 5.37 17.02 26.02
C LYS A 653 5.17 15.53 25.73
N HIS A 654 5.40 15.09 24.51
CA HIS A 654 5.20 13.67 24.14
C HIS A 654 6.19 12.77 24.88
N PRO A 655 5.77 11.66 25.49
CA PRO A 655 6.63 10.79 26.30
C PRO A 655 7.91 10.32 25.61
N LEU A 656 7.85 10.06 24.31
CA LEU A 656 8.97 9.61 23.49
C LEU A 656 9.97 10.73 23.16
N VAL A 657 9.62 11.98 23.41
CA VAL A 657 10.47 13.16 23.18
C VAL A 657 11.10 13.65 24.48
N SER A 658 10.61 13.17 25.67
CA SER A 658 11.15 13.50 26.97
C SER A 658 12.47 12.79 27.25
N ALA A 659 13.32 13.35 28.04
CA ALA A 659 14.53 12.89 28.75
C ALA A 659 15.51 11.89 28.09
N GLU A 660 15.06 10.92 27.27
CA GLU A 660 15.89 9.95 26.52
C GLU A 660 15.77 10.10 25.00
N ALA A 661 15.13 11.20 24.55
CA ALA A 661 15.00 11.49 23.14
C ALA A 661 16.38 11.56 22.46
N SER A 662 16.42 11.15 21.22
CA SER A 662 17.58 11.31 20.37
C SER A 662 18.11 12.76 20.44
N PRO A 663 19.43 12.97 20.64
CA PRO A 663 20.00 14.31 20.78
C PRO A 663 19.60 15.25 19.64
N TRP A 664 19.60 14.76 18.39
CA TRP A 664 19.24 15.57 17.23
C TRP A 664 17.74 15.91 17.18
N VAL A 665 16.85 15.05 17.71
CA VAL A 665 15.40 15.37 17.81
C VAL A 665 15.20 16.49 18.83
N SER A 666 15.88 16.42 19.97
CA SER A 666 15.86 17.47 20.99
C SER A 666 16.35 18.81 20.42
N ASP A 667 17.47 18.78 19.68
CA ASP A 667 18.01 19.94 18.97
C ASP A 667 17.00 20.54 17.97
N ARG A 668 16.35 19.72 17.17
CA ARG A 668 15.34 20.16 16.19
C ARG A 668 14.16 20.88 16.84
N ILE A 669 13.67 20.36 17.95
CA ILE A 669 12.60 21.00 18.72
C ILE A 669 13.09 22.31 19.33
N ALA A 670 14.26 22.33 19.96
CA ALA A 670 14.85 23.54 20.53
C ALA A 670 15.02 24.64 19.46
N MET A 671 15.56 24.30 18.28
CA MET A 671 15.70 25.22 17.16
C MET A 671 14.35 25.80 16.69
N ALA A 672 13.33 24.96 16.57
CA ALA A 672 12.00 25.39 16.14
C ALA A 672 11.34 26.31 17.19
N MET A 673 11.46 25.98 18.48
CA MET A 673 10.96 26.83 19.58
C MET A 673 11.71 28.18 19.63
N ALA A 674 13.03 28.15 19.54
CA ALA A 674 13.83 29.39 19.53
C ALA A 674 13.51 30.29 18.34
N ALA A 675 13.35 29.71 17.14
CA ALA A 675 12.92 30.44 15.95
C ALA A 675 11.56 31.10 16.13
N ALA A 676 10.60 30.37 16.74
CA ALA A 676 9.28 30.91 17.01
C ALA A 676 9.29 32.04 18.05
N HIS A 677 10.11 31.93 19.11
CA HIS A 677 10.30 33.02 20.09
C HIS A 677 10.97 34.25 19.49
N LEU A 678 11.99 34.06 18.61
CA LEU A 678 12.61 35.16 17.89
C LEU A 678 11.60 35.91 17.02
N ALA A 679 10.71 35.21 16.39
CA ALA A 679 9.65 35.76 15.55
C ALA A 679 8.59 36.52 16.35
N ASP A 680 8.31 36.08 17.56
CA ASP A 680 7.40 36.76 18.50
C ASP A 680 8.06 38.01 19.17
N GLY A 681 9.35 38.24 18.89
CA GLY A 681 10.12 39.38 19.41
C GLY A 681 10.63 39.15 20.83
N ASP A 682 10.72 37.91 21.29
CA ASP A 682 11.26 37.55 22.61
C ASP A 682 12.60 36.78 22.50
N PRO A 683 13.72 37.48 22.24
CA PRO A 683 15.04 36.88 22.15
C PRO A 683 15.53 36.27 23.47
N LYS A 684 15.04 36.76 24.63
CA LYS A 684 15.41 36.19 25.93
C LYS A 684 14.79 34.79 26.11
N ALA A 685 13.53 34.62 25.73
CA ALA A 685 12.89 33.32 25.73
C ALA A 685 13.60 32.34 24.75
N ALA A 686 14.04 32.83 23.59
CA ALA A 686 14.80 32.03 22.63
C ALA A 686 16.14 31.54 23.19
N VAL A 687 16.88 32.37 23.93
CA VAL A 687 18.13 31.95 24.63
C VAL A 687 17.85 30.95 25.73
N LYS A 688 16.78 31.15 26.49
CA LYS A 688 16.39 30.27 27.58
C LYS A 688 16.10 28.84 27.09
N VAL A 689 15.55 28.67 25.88
CA VAL A 689 15.35 27.35 25.28
C VAL A 689 16.63 26.51 25.26
N PHE A 690 17.78 27.15 24.90
CA PHE A 690 19.09 26.48 24.85
C PHE A 690 19.76 26.37 26.24
N GLU A 691 19.35 27.17 27.22
CA GLU A 691 19.76 26.98 28.60
C GLU A 691 19.07 25.75 29.23
N ASP A 692 17.80 25.53 28.88
CA ASP A 692 17.02 24.40 29.34
C ASP A 692 17.33 23.10 28.54
N ARG A 693 17.78 23.25 27.29
CA ARG A 693 18.12 22.16 26.36
C ARG A 693 19.40 22.50 25.59
N PRO A 694 20.58 22.11 26.08
CA PRO A 694 21.86 22.46 25.46
C PRO A 694 21.92 21.98 24.01
N ALA A 695 22.53 22.78 23.14
CA ALA A 695 22.76 22.47 21.74
C ALA A 695 23.86 21.39 21.59
N HIS A 696 23.63 20.37 20.76
CA HIS A 696 24.58 19.28 20.54
C HIS A 696 25.14 19.25 19.12
N GLY A 697 24.34 19.62 18.12
CA GLY A 697 24.73 19.59 16.70
C GLY A 697 25.09 20.97 16.14
N PRO A 698 25.80 21.03 15.01
CA PRO A 698 26.18 22.30 14.37
C PRO A 698 25.01 23.23 14.06
N GLU A 699 23.88 22.70 13.59
CA GLU A 699 22.67 23.50 13.33
C GLU A 699 22.11 24.14 14.60
N SER A 700 22.06 23.37 15.68
CA SER A 700 21.57 23.82 16.98
C SER A 700 22.46 24.91 17.58
N LEU A 701 23.77 24.75 17.50
CA LEU A 701 24.75 25.76 17.93
C LEU A 701 24.61 27.05 17.12
N VAL A 702 24.38 26.99 15.82
CA VAL A 702 24.10 28.18 15.00
C VAL A 702 22.79 28.84 15.42
N ALA A 703 21.76 28.07 15.71
CA ALA A 703 20.47 28.57 16.18
C ALA A 703 20.61 29.26 17.57
N GLU A 704 21.41 28.69 18.46
CA GLU A 704 21.76 29.31 19.75
C GLU A 704 22.51 30.61 19.54
N ALA A 705 23.51 30.63 18.65
CA ALA A 705 24.25 31.88 18.34
C ALA A 705 23.32 32.97 17.80
N ARG A 706 22.37 32.65 16.93
CA ARG A 706 21.32 33.55 16.44
C ARG A 706 20.48 34.14 17.56
N ALA A 707 20.01 33.29 18.47
CA ALA A 707 19.22 33.71 19.62
C ALA A 707 20.02 34.71 20.48
N ARG A 708 21.30 34.43 20.73
CA ARG A 708 22.20 35.26 21.51
C ARG A 708 22.52 36.60 20.82
N VAL A 709 22.74 36.63 19.49
CA VAL A 709 22.89 37.91 18.74
C VAL A 709 21.63 38.77 18.90
N ALA A 710 20.47 38.17 18.75
CA ALA A 710 19.17 38.85 18.90
C ALA A 710 18.96 39.37 20.34
N ALA A 711 19.49 38.67 21.35
CA ALA A 711 19.46 39.09 22.76
C ALA A 711 20.53 40.18 23.14
N GLY A 712 21.40 40.52 22.19
CA GLY A 712 22.48 41.50 22.44
C GLY A 712 23.78 40.89 22.98
N GLU A 713 23.90 39.56 22.99
CA GLU A 713 25.07 38.80 23.47
C GLU A 713 26.04 38.45 22.32
N GLY A 714 26.36 39.42 21.45
CA GLY A 714 27.09 39.20 20.20
C GLY A 714 28.47 38.54 20.37
N GLU A 715 29.26 38.91 21.43
CA GLU A 715 30.56 38.30 21.67
C GLU A 715 30.46 36.81 22.02
N ARG A 716 29.41 36.39 22.75
CA ARG A 716 29.22 35.01 23.12
C ARG A 716 28.77 34.20 21.90
N ALA A 717 27.93 34.77 21.06
CA ALA A 717 27.52 34.15 19.80
C ALA A 717 28.70 33.95 18.85
N LEU A 718 29.63 34.93 18.73
CA LEU A 718 30.80 34.77 17.88
C LEU A 718 31.72 33.64 18.37
N ARG A 719 31.92 33.51 19.69
CA ARG A 719 32.70 32.37 20.23
C ARG A 719 32.10 31.01 19.85
N ILE A 720 30.75 30.83 19.93
CA ILE A 720 30.09 29.59 19.50
C ILE A 720 30.35 29.34 18.01
N LEU A 721 30.27 30.38 17.18
CA LEU A 721 30.50 30.20 15.73
C LEU A 721 31.97 29.94 15.40
N ASP A 722 32.95 30.48 16.21
CA ASP A 722 34.37 30.24 16.03
C ASP A 722 34.77 28.81 16.40
N GLU A 723 34.12 28.19 17.40
CA GLU A 723 34.26 26.78 17.75
C GLU A 723 33.78 25.87 16.63
N LEU A 724 32.73 26.23 15.86
CA LEU A 724 32.24 25.45 14.72
C LEU A 724 33.18 25.46 13.50
N GLU A 725 34.06 26.46 13.37
CA GLU A 725 35.02 26.53 12.26
C GLU A 725 36.32 25.70 12.50
N LEU A 726 36.48 25.14 13.69
CA LEU A 726 37.59 24.21 13.96
C LEU A 726 37.53 23.00 13.02
N PRO A 727 38.69 22.47 12.56
CA PRO A 727 38.71 21.35 11.59
C PRO A 727 37.91 20.11 12.05
N GLU A 728 37.74 19.94 13.35
CA GLU A 728 37.02 18.84 13.97
C GLU A 728 35.49 18.97 13.87
N HIS A 729 34.99 20.19 13.59
CA HIS A 729 33.55 20.51 13.54
C HIS A 729 33.13 21.11 12.18
N ARG A 730 33.81 20.78 11.10
CA ARG A 730 33.53 21.31 9.78
C ARG A 730 32.04 21.24 9.45
N ALA A 731 31.42 22.38 9.14
CA ALA A 731 30.00 22.48 8.82
C ALA A 731 29.61 21.55 7.68
N PRO A 732 28.62 20.70 7.88
CA PRO A 732 28.35 19.57 6.98
C PRO A 732 27.65 19.97 5.68
N GLY A 733 27.11 21.18 5.53
CA GLY A 733 26.38 21.53 4.31
C GLY A 733 26.05 23.01 4.11
N PRO A 734 25.63 23.39 2.88
CA PRO A 734 25.46 24.79 2.47
C PRO A 734 24.40 25.56 3.25
N VAL A 735 23.38 24.89 3.81
CA VAL A 735 22.34 25.55 4.63
C VAL A 735 22.95 26.09 5.92
N ILE A 736 23.80 25.27 6.56
CA ILE A 736 24.48 25.66 7.81
C ILE A 736 25.47 26.77 7.55
N ASP A 737 26.26 26.68 6.46
CA ASP A 737 27.19 27.74 6.05
C ASP A 737 26.48 29.09 5.84
N VAL A 738 25.34 29.06 5.19
CA VAL A 738 24.52 30.28 4.99
C VAL A 738 24.10 30.86 6.33
N TRP A 739 23.65 30.06 7.27
CA TRP A 739 23.23 30.52 8.59
C TRP A 739 24.40 31.05 9.43
N ILE A 740 25.59 30.42 9.39
CA ILE A 740 26.81 30.90 10.04
C ILE A 740 27.12 32.31 9.52
N LEU A 741 27.18 32.49 8.19
CA LEU A 741 27.49 33.76 7.55
C LEU A 741 26.45 34.84 7.89
N LEU A 742 25.16 34.53 7.89
CA LEU A 742 24.09 35.45 8.26
C LEU A 742 24.17 35.83 9.73
N THR A 743 24.44 34.88 10.63
CA THR A 743 24.55 35.16 12.06
C THR A 743 25.75 36.05 12.36
N ARG A 744 26.91 35.84 11.72
CA ARG A 744 28.09 36.70 11.81
C ARG A 744 27.81 38.08 11.22
N ALA A 745 27.10 38.15 10.08
CA ALA A 745 26.73 39.43 9.48
C ALA A 745 25.82 40.24 10.40
N GLN A 746 24.84 39.59 11.05
CA GLN A 746 23.97 40.25 12.03
C GLN A 746 24.72 40.75 13.26
N ALA A 747 25.68 39.96 13.77
CA ALA A 747 26.53 40.37 14.87
C ALA A 747 27.38 41.63 14.51
N ALA A 748 27.99 41.66 13.31
CA ALA A 748 28.73 42.76 12.80
C ALA A 748 27.86 44.03 12.63
N ASP A 749 26.65 43.90 12.08
CA ASP A 749 25.68 45.03 11.95
C ASP A 749 25.31 45.59 13.33
N ALA A 750 25.06 44.71 14.31
CA ALA A 750 24.74 45.09 15.68
C ALA A 750 25.92 45.84 16.38
N LEU A 751 27.16 45.53 16.03
CA LEU A 751 28.38 46.20 16.52
C LEU A 751 28.73 47.46 15.72
N GLY A 752 27.97 47.81 14.67
CA GLY A 752 28.17 48.98 13.83
C GLY A 752 29.20 48.80 12.71
N ASP A 753 29.74 47.57 12.51
CA ASP A 753 30.69 47.31 11.41
C ASP A 753 29.90 46.94 10.13
N SER A 754 29.36 47.95 9.47
CA SER A 754 28.57 47.80 8.25
C SER A 754 29.36 47.17 7.09
N THR A 755 30.70 47.37 7.06
CA THR A 755 31.55 46.84 5.99
C THR A 755 31.70 45.31 6.11
N ALA A 756 31.99 44.82 7.32
CA ALA A 756 32.04 43.39 7.62
C ALA A 756 30.68 42.74 7.42
N ALA A 757 29.58 43.38 7.90
CA ALA A 757 28.22 42.89 7.73
C ALA A 757 27.85 42.68 6.24
N GLU A 758 28.17 43.64 5.39
CA GLU A 758 27.95 43.61 3.96
C GLU A 758 28.76 42.47 3.28
N SER A 759 30.05 42.39 3.59
CA SER A 759 30.93 41.34 3.03
C SER A 759 30.42 39.93 3.37
N LEU A 760 29.99 39.70 4.61
CA LEU A 760 29.45 38.42 5.08
C LEU A 760 28.08 38.12 4.45
N LEU A 761 27.20 39.11 4.28
CA LEU A 761 25.91 38.98 3.61
C LEU A 761 26.08 38.56 2.15
N LEU A 762 27.04 39.17 1.42
CA LEU A 762 27.36 38.79 0.04
C LEU A 762 27.86 37.36 -0.08
N ARG A 763 28.69 36.94 0.84
CA ARG A 763 29.16 35.54 0.89
C ARG A 763 27.96 34.56 1.16
N ALA A 764 27.07 34.94 2.07
CA ALA A 764 25.85 34.14 2.35
C ALA A 764 24.95 34.04 1.11
N LEU A 765 24.74 35.15 0.38
CA LEU A 765 23.96 35.17 -0.86
C LEU A 765 24.58 34.32 -1.96
N ALA A 766 25.90 34.34 -2.11
CA ALA A 766 26.61 33.51 -3.07
C ALA A 766 26.49 32.02 -2.74
N ALA A 767 26.57 31.64 -1.46
CA ALA A 767 26.41 30.25 -0.99
C ALA A 767 24.96 29.76 -1.14
N ALA A 768 23.97 30.61 -0.93
CA ALA A 768 22.57 30.26 -0.99
C ALA A 768 22.01 30.09 -2.41
N ARG A 769 22.54 30.84 -3.37
CA ARG A 769 22.01 30.94 -4.75
C ARG A 769 21.94 29.59 -5.49
N PRO A 770 22.96 28.71 -5.45
CA PRO A 770 22.91 27.42 -6.13
C PRO A 770 21.78 26.50 -5.64
N HIS A 771 21.35 26.69 -4.40
CA HIS A 771 20.36 25.88 -3.71
C HIS A 771 18.99 26.55 -3.62
N HIS A 772 18.84 27.79 -4.14
CA HIS A 772 17.63 28.60 -4.07
C HIS A 772 17.12 28.85 -2.64
N LEU A 773 18.03 28.95 -1.66
CA LEU A 773 17.69 29.13 -0.24
C LEU A 773 17.26 30.58 0.01
N ARG A 774 15.96 30.84 0.07
CA ARG A 774 15.36 32.16 0.32
C ARG A 774 15.02 32.35 1.78
N ARG A 775 14.49 31.34 2.41
CA ARG A 775 13.94 31.40 3.77
C ARG A 775 14.95 31.88 4.81
N PRO A 776 16.23 31.45 4.80
CA PRO A 776 17.22 31.95 5.75
C PRO A 776 17.33 33.46 5.78
N PHE A 777 17.22 34.16 4.65
CA PHE A 777 17.28 35.61 4.55
C PHE A 777 16.00 36.29 5.04
N LEU A 778 14.85 35.67 4.80
CA LEU A 778 13.56 36.17 5.29
C LEU A 778 13.44 36.05 6.82
N ASP A 779 13.94 34.94 7.36
CA ASP A 779 13.92 34.63 8.79
C ASP A 779 15.04 35.32 9.57
N ALA A 780 16.10 35.81 8.91
CA ALA A 780 17.16 36.59 9.53
C ALA A 780 16.69 37.97 10.04
N GLY A 781 15.58 38.48 9.50
CA GLY A 781 14.94 39.70 9.95
C GLY A 781 15.19 40.95 9.06
N ALA A 782 14.61 42.08 9.48
CA ALA A 782 14.56 43.31 8.69
C ALA A 782 15.93 43.95 8.39
N TRP A 783 16.99 43.60 9.12
CA TRP A 783 18.34 44.14 8.91
C TRP A 783 18.90 43.77 7.54
N VAL A 784 18.60 42.56 7.03
CA VAL A 784 19.00 42.11 5.67
C VAL A 784 18.38 43.06 4.62
N GLY A 785 17.09 43.32 4.75
CA GLY A 785 16.41 44.26 3.85
C GLY A 785 16.99 45.67 3.88
N ARG A 786 17.34 46.18 5.09
CA ARG A 786 18.00 47.50 5.23
C ARG A 786 19.33 47.57 4.49
N LEU A 787 20.19 46.58 4.67
CA LEU A 787 21.50 46.51 3.99
C LEU A 787 21.34 46.44 2.46
N LEU A 788 20.40 45.66 1.96
CA LEU A 788 20.13 45.51 0.52
C LEU A 788 19.56 46.82 -0.07
N LEU A 789 18.70 47.56 0.66
CA LEU A 789 18.12 48.83 0.21
C LEU A 789 19.16 49.97 0.10
N HIS A 790 20.22 49.96 0.93
CA HIS A 790 21.30 50.94 0.85
C HIS A 790 22.22 50.74 -0.35
N ARG A 791 22.11 49.60 -1.06
CA ARG A 791 22.90 49.25 -2.25
C ARG A 791 22.01 48.80 -3.38
N PRO A 792 21.39 49.65 -4.21
CA PRO A 792 20.47 49.29 -5.28
C PRO A 792 21.04 48.35 -6.35
N ALA A 793 22.37 48.31 -6.51
CA ALA A 793 23.07 47.39 -7.39
C ALA A 793 22.95 45.94 -6.87
N LEU A 794 23.17 45.73 -5.56
CA LEU A 794 23.02 44.44 -4.89
C LEU A 794 21.59 43.94 -4.89
N ALA A 795 20.62 44.81 -4.65
CA ALA A 795 19.22 44.49 -4.71
C ALA A 795 18.80 43.93 -6.09
N ARG A 796 19.36 44.49 -7.17
CA ARG A 796 19.11 44.01 -8.55
C ARG A 796 19.80 42.67 -8.84
N GLU A 797 21.02 42.48 -8.39
CA GLU A 797 21.79 41.23 -8.55
C GLU A 797 21.13 40.06 -7.81
N HIS A 798 20.48 40.34 -6.70
CA HIS A 798 19.83 39.39 -5.84
C HIS A 798 18.29 39.45 -5.90
N ALA A 799 17.71 39.91 -7.00
CA ALA A 799 16.26 39.97 -7.24
C ALA A 799 15.57 38.61 -7.07
N TRP A 800 16.32 37.51 -7.15
CA TRP A 800 15.82 36.14 -6.87
C TRP A 800 15.32 35.96 -5.42
N LEU A 801 15.80 36.75 -4.45
CA LEU A 801 15.29 36.72 -3.08
C LEU A 801 13.87 37.27 -2.96
N THR A 802 13.53 38.30 -3.74
CA THR A 802 12.26 39.01 -3.64
C THR A 802 11.15 38.44 -4.53
N GLY A 803 11.45 37.37 -5.26
CA GLY A 803 10.45 36.63 -6.07
C GLY A 803 9.85 37.46 -7.20
N THR A 804 10.61 37.68 -8.30
CA THR A 804 9.97 38.03 -9.59
C THR A 804 9.25 36.76 -10.08
N PRO A 805 7.95 36.80 -10.45
CA PRO A 805 7.27 35.64 -11.01
C PRO A 805 7.97 35.20 -12.29
N ALA A 806 8.14 33.89 -12.49
CA ALA A 806 8.63 33.30 -13.72
C ALA A 806 7.72 33.80 -14.87
N PRO A 807 8.28 34.17 -16.06
CA PRO A 807 7.50 34.60 -17.19
C PRO A 807 6.63 33.43 -17.69
N GLY A 808 5.34 33.45 -17.39
CA GLY A 808 4.38 32.40 -17.81
C GLY A 808 3.14 32.20 -16.94
N ARG A 809 3.09 32.76 -15.74
CA ARG A 809 1.84 32.75 -14.96
C ARG A 809 1.01 33.96 -15.26
N LYS A 810 -0.12 33.78 -15.93
CA LYS A 810 -1.14 34.84 -16.11
C LYS A 810 -1.50 35.38 -14.73
N GLU A 811 -1.30 36.69 -14.53
CA GLU A 811 -1.83 37.43 -13.38
C GLU A 811 -3.33 37.14 -13.23
N PRO A 812 -3.83 36.92 -12.03
CA PRO A 812 -5.26 37.00 -11.80
C PRO A 812 -5.65 38.47 -11.97
N VAL A 813 -6.42 38.75 -12.99
CA VAL A 813 -7.04 40.04 -13.22
C VAL A 813 -8.09 40.26 -12.13
N GLY A 814 -7.63 40.82 -11.00
CA GLY A 814 -8.47 41.43 -9.99
C GLY A 814 -8.34 42.96 -10.11
N PRO A 815 -9.36 43.74 -9.81
CA PRO A 815 -9.29 45.19 -9.87
C PRO A 815 -8.17 45.68 -8.93
N ARG A 816 -7.33 46.66 -9.43
CA ARG A 816 -6.30 47.30 -8.61
C ARG A 816 -6.95 47.90 -7.35
N PRO A 817 -6.34 47.74 -6.15
CA PRO A 817 -6.93 48.28 -4.95
C PRO A 817 -7.03 49.82 -5.05
N GLU A 818 -8.12 50.34 -4.50
CA GLU A 818 -8.27 51.79 -4.33
C GLU A 818 -7.09 52.35 -3.49
N THR A 819 -6.56 53.49 -3.82
CA THR A 819 -5.45 54.11 -3.10
C THR A 819 -5.81 54.34 -1.64
N LEU A 820 -4.94 53.88 -0.71
CA LEU A 820 -5.08 54.12 0.70
C LEU A 820 -4.68 55.56 1.02
N SER A 821 -5.44 56.28 1.87
CA SER A 821 -5.06 57.55 2.41
C SER A 821 -3.84 57.43 3.34
N ALA A 822 -3.16 58.55 3.64
CA ALA A 822 -2.04 58.53 4.58
C ALA A 822 -2.44 57.93 5.94
N ARG A 823 -3.62 58.32 6.45
CA ARG A 823 -4.13 57.77 7.73
C ARG A 823 -4.51 56.30 7.67
N GLU A 824 -5.03 55.83 6.57
CA GLU A 824 -5.30 54.37 6.41
C GLU A 824 -4.00 53.58 6.31
N ARG A 825 -2.94 54.19 5.76
CA ARG A 825 -1.60 53.54 5.70
C ARG A 825 -1.00 53.46 7.09
N ASP A 826 -1.07 54.54 7.89
CA ASP A 826 -0.62 54.53 9.30
C ASP A 826 -1.31 53.47 10.11
N VAL A 827 -2.63 53.30 9.95
CA VAL A 827 -3.41 52.23 10.62
C VAL A 827 -3.04 50.85 10.13
N LEU A 828 -2.80 50.72 8.81
CA LEU A 828 -2.42 49.42 8.22
C LEU A 828 -1.03 48.95 8.66
N GLU A 829 -0.07 49.90 8.81
CA GLU A 829 1.27 49.58 9.33
C GLU A 829 1.22 49.07 10.78
N ARG A 830 0.42 49.72 11.65
CA ARG A 830 0.22 49.24 13.04
C ARG A 830 -0.56 47.93 13.07
N LEU A 831 -1.50 47.75 12.14
CA LEU A 831 -2.23 46.52 11.97
C LEU A 831 -1.27 45.37 11.62
N ALA A 832 -0.27 45.62 10.78
CA ALA A 832 0.78 44.67 10.42
C ALA A 832 1.74 44.36 11.57
N GLN A 833 1.89 45.30 12.54
CA GLN A 833 2.63 45.12 13.78
C GLN A 833 1.82 44.38 14.87
N LEU A 834 0.66 43.82 14.52
CA LEU A 834 -0.24 43.06 15.40
C LEU A 834 -0.87 43.84 16.55
N MET A 835 -0.81 45.20 16.55
CA MET A 835 -1.42 46.03 17.56
C MET A 835 -2.95 45.87 17.57
N SER A 836 -3.58 45.76 18.75
CA SER A 836 -5.04 45.75 18.91
C SER A 836 -5.65 47.06 18.46
N THR A 837 -6.95 47.14 18.25
CA THR A 837 -7.63 48.35 17.83
C THR A 837 -7.47 49.47 18.87
N GLU A 838 -7.43 49.13 20.14
CA GLU A 838 -7.21 49.97 21.29
C GLU A 838 -5.77 50.53 21.31
N GLU A 839 -4.76 49.68 21.04
CA GLU A 839 -3.35 50.10 20.97
C GLU A 839 -3.09 50.99 19.75
N ILE A 840 -3.68 50.70 18.58
CA ILE A 840 -3.60 51.58 17.39
C ILE A 840 -4.23 52.94 17.70
N ALA A 841 -5.36 52.97 18.40
CA ALA A 841 -6.03 54.17 18.80
C ALA A 841 -5.15 55.03 19.73
N ALA A 842 -4.51 54.39 20.71
CA ALA A 842 -3.59 55.05 21.62
C ALA A 842 -2.33 55.59 20.89
N ASP A 843 -1.71 54.80 20.05
CA ASP A 843 -0.47 55.13 19.33
C ASP A 843 -0.66 56.28 18.31
N LEU A 844 -1.80 56.26 17.61
CA LEU A 844 -2.13 57.30 16.63
C LEU A 844 -2.91 58.51 17.19
N HIS A 845 -3.16 58.54 18.50
CA HIS A 845 -3.96 59.57 19.19
C HIS A 845 -5.37 59.73 18.56
N LEU A 846 -6.02 58.60 18.28
CA LEU A 846 -7.35 58.53 17.67
C LEU A 846 -8.35 57.89 18.63
N SER A 847 -9.67 58.08 18.36
CA SER A 847 -10.66 57.28 19.05
C SER A 847 -10.73 55.83 18.50
N VAL A 848 -11.06 54.88 19.33
CA VAL A 848 -11.24 53.46 18.92
C VAL A 848 -12.26 53.35 17.78
N ASN A 849 -13.32 54.17 17.78
CA ASN A 849 -14.32 54.21 16.71
C ASN A 849 -13.73 54.73 15.40
N THR A 850 -12.81 55.71 15.46
CA THR A 850 -12.12 56.24 14.28
C THR A 850 -11.23 55.16 13.65
N VAL A 851 -10.48 54.42 14.46
CA VAL A 851 -9.66 53.28 13.99
C VAL A 851 -10.53 52.19 13.37
N LYS A 852 -11.67 51.81 13.97
CA LYS A 852 -12.64 50.89 13.40
C LYS A 852 -13.17 51.32 12.02
N THR A 853 -13.41 52.62 11.88
CA THR A 853 -13.86 53.20 10.59
C THR A 853 -12.75 53.10 9.53
N HIS A 854 -11.50 53.38 9.89
CA HIS A 854 -10.35 53.21 8.98
C HIS A 854 -10.14 51.72 8.62
N LEU A 855 -10.24 50.79 9.58
CA LEU A 855 -10.15 49.35 9.32
C LEU A 855 -11.24 48.89 8.35
N LYS A 856 -12.49 49.34 8.52
CA LYS A 856 -13.57 49.00 7.61
C LYS A 856 -13.30 49.50 6.17
N SER A 857 -12.72 50.73 6.06
CA SER A 857 -12.33 51.29 4.76
C SER A 857 -11.15 50.51 4.14
N ILE A 858 -10.13 50.19 4.94
CA ILE A 858 -8.97 49.38 4.51
C ILE A 858 -9.43 48.02 4.01
N TYR A 859 -10.31 47.31 4.76
CA TYR A 859 -10.81 46.02 4.36
C TYR A 859 -11.58 46.09 3.06
N ARG A 860 -12.44 47.12 2.85
CA ARG A 860 -13.14 47.35 1.62
C ARG A 860 -12.18 47.60 0.45
N LYS A 861 -11.20 48.47 0.62
CA LYS A 861 -10.23 48.87 -0.41
C LYS A 861 -9.29 47.76 -0.79
N LEU A 862 -8.92 46.90 0.14
CA LEU A 862 -8.10 45.69 -0.08
C LEU A 862 -8.93 44.47 -0.41
N ALA A 863 -10.25 44.60 -0.50
CA ALA A 863 -11.20 43.50 -0.69
C ALA A 863 -11.00 42.33 0.32
N ALA A 864 -10.60 42.66 1.54
CA ALA A 864 -10.33 41.73 2.64
C ALA A 864 -11.52 41.64 3.58
N THR A 865 -11.77 40.45 4.17
CA THR A 865 -12.83 40.23 5.16
C THR A 865 -12.33 40.10 6.59
N ARG A 866 -11.02 39.83 6.76
CA ARG A 866 -10.38 39.61 8.06
C ARG A 866 -9.02 40.32 8.10
N ARG A 867 -8.56 40.59 9.34
CA ARG A 867 -7.31 41.29 9.64
C ARG A 867 -6.09 40.69 8.93
N GLY A 868 -5.87 39.36 9.08
CA GLY A 868 -4.74 38.67 8.46
C GLY A 868 -4.77 38.72 6.93
N GLU A 869 -5.96 38.70 6.32
CA GLU A 869 -6.15 38.82 4.88
C GLU A 869 -5.80 40.25 4.39
N ALA A 870 -6.16 41.27 5.15
CA ALA A 870 -5.83 42.68 4.80
C ALA A 870 -4.31 42.91 4.81
N VAL A 871 -3.60 42.41 5.83
CA VAL A 871 -2.14 42.50 5.93
C VAL A 871 -1.46 41.73 4.81
N ARG A 872 -1.94 40.52 4.50
CA ARG A 872 -1.41 39.70 3.41
C ARG A 872 -1.57 40.40 2.05
N ARG A 873 -2.77 40.90 1.73
CA ARG A 873 -3.04 41.62 0.47
C ARG A 873 -2.28 42.92 0.38
N ALA A 874 -2.12 43.65 1.50
CA ALA A 874 -1.31 44.84 1.55
C ALA A 874 0.15 44.56 1.16
N ARG A 875 0.72 43.44 1.63
CA ARG A 875 2.06 42.97 1.24
C ARG A 875 2.12 42.53 -0.23
N GLU A 876 1.10 41.82 -0.72
CA GLU A 876 0.98 41.43 -2.13
C GLU A 876 0.94 42.63 -3.10
N PHE A 877 0.37 43.76 -2.65
CA PHE A 877 0.28 44.99 -3.43
C PHE A 877 1.42 45.98 -3.14
N GLY A 878 2.41 45.66 -2.31
CA GLY A 878 3.54 46.50 -1.96
C GLY A 878 3.14 47.73 -1.16
N LEU A 879 2.06 47.70 -0.39
CA LEU A 879 1.56 48.78 0.47
C LEU A 879 2.11 48.71 1.91
N LEU A 880 2.77 47.59 2.25
CA LEU A 880 3.47 47.31 3.52
C LEU A 880 4.84 46.77 3.25
#